data_37d2221f4159695a9cac279978bf5b61
#
_entry.id   37d2221f4159695a9cac279978bf5b61
#
_cell.length_a   1.000
_cell.length_b   1.000
_cell.length_c   1.000
_cell.angle_alpha   90.00
_cell.angle_beta   90.00
_cell.angle_gamma   90.00
#
_symmetry.space_group_name_H-M   'P 1'
#
loop_
_entity.id
_entity.type
_entity.pdbx_description
1 polymer ?
#
loop_
_entity_poly.entity_id
_entity_poly.type
_entity_poly.pdbx_seq_one_letter_code
_entity_poly.pdbx_strand_id
1 'polypeptide(L)'
;MMRQTNRGAGLLAVLCGTLAVAAVAARPAGAAERPYRNFSVAVYIPVNSTRQLANPQTLRRQFQRIWSQVHFDKVYLEVYRDQVFANPASLDRIAAFFRRRGITVDGGITLFAGRNKYNQYNSFDFENPRDVAICERAVRMAARHFNTIILDDFTFFNTRSNADIRAKGQLSWTRYRLRKMRWVAKHLIIGAARKVNPRVKVIIKYPNWYEHFQGLGFDLDREAKMFSGIYTGDETRDPVHTAQMLQQYESYLIYRYYHNIRPHADKGGWVDTFGDRYVDRYAEQLWDTLFAKAPEITLFSWPQLAVPEPVSPGERYAWAADRTSFDWNAMVRSFKAPPGTEAVPGWAQVAGYALGQVDTFLGKLGRPIGIASYKPFQSSGEDFLQNYLGNIGIPINLVPHFPADAPVVLLTEEAAADPQLVQKIEARLKAGGDVIITSGLLHALERAHRGIRNVAAITYTGLPIAVRHYLGSISGGATAGLNVPAERAKRVIFPQIRFYTNDSWPVIQGEAAAHGVPILLMSGYSRGQLYVLNVPSNMGDLYRLPEPVLNTLRGYLLARFPVRINAPAHVALFAYNNNTFIVESYLPRPVTVRVFVHHGARELLDLRSLEQVLPAPIVTPSPLPSEQGQTSFVVRLAPHSYRAFAIR
;
A
#
# COMPACT_ATOMS: atom_id res chain seq x y z
N MET A 1 -65.59 -50.30 -27.37
CA MET A 1 -65.82 -50.26 -28.82
C MET A 1 -64.48 -49.99 -29.49
N MET A 2 -64.06 -50.97 -30.21
CA MET A 2 -63.31 -51.02 -31.47
C MET A 2 -61.95 -50.23 -31.49
N ARG A 3 -60.89 -50.97 -31.48
CA ARG A 3 -60.14 -51.65 -32.60
C ARG A 3 -59.11 -50.72 -33.23
N GLN A 4 -57.84 -51.12 -33.00
CA GLN A 4 -56.88 -51.70 -34.00
C GLN A 4 -56.37 -50.66 -35.00
N THR A 5 -55.11 -50.57 -35.40
CA THR A 5 -54.11 -51.58 -35.71
C THR A 5 -52.75 -50.93 -35.99
N ASN A 6 -51.70 -51.60 -35.56
CA ASN A 6 -50.40 -51.86 -36.19
C ASN A 6 -49.86 -51.20 -37.45
N ARG A 7 -48.62 -50.85 -37.43
CA ARG A 7 -47.43 -51.22 -38.27
C ARG A 7 -46.44 -50.06 -38.22
N GLY A 8 -45.22 -50.05 -37.68
CA GLY A 8 -44.14 -50.94 -38.07
C GLY A 8 -43.32 -50.30 -39.17
N ALA A 9 -42.28 -49.52 -38.82
CA ALA A 9 -41.15 -49.27 -39.72
C ALA A 9 -39.94 -48.80 -38.87
N GLY A 10 -38.89 -49.64 -38.86
CA GLY A 10 -37.64 -49.31 -38.25
C GLY A 10 -36.87 -48.26 -39.05
N LEU A 11 -36.22 -47.37 -38.37
CA LEU A 11 -35.21 -46.50 -38.95
C LEU A 11 -33.92 -46.56 -38.09
N LEU A 12 -32.87 -46.94 -38.79
CA LEU A 12 -31.49 -46.91 -38.30
C LEU A 12 -31.13 -45.56 -37.71
N ALA A 13 -30.70 -45.55 -36.47
CA ALA A 13 -30.04 -44.39 -35.88
C ALA A 13 -28.54 -44.45 -36.25
N VAL A 14 -28.11 -43.60 -37.16
CA VAL A 14 -26.70 -43.33 -37.45
C VAL A 14 -26.15 -42.42 -36.33
N LEU A 15 -25.26 -42.95 -35.50
CA LEU A 15 -24.48 -42.16 -34.54
C LEU A 15 -23.45 -41.31 -35.33
N CYS A 16 -23.74 -40.02 -35.52
CA CYS A 16 -22.70 -39.05 -35.86
C CYS A 16 -21.99 -38.61 -34.56
N GLY A 17 -20.86 -39.24 -34.27
CA GLY A 17 -19.95 -38.78 -33.27
C GLY A 17 -19.25 -37.51 -33.76
N THR A 18 -19.64 -36.36 -33.26
CA THR A 18 -18.89 -35.10 -33.39
C THR A 18 -17.66 -35.14 -32.49
N LEU A 19 -16.49 -35.47 -33.07
CA LEU A 19 -15.22 -35.18 -32.45
C LEU A 19 -15.07 -33.66 -32.34
N ALA A 20 -15.24 -33.12 -31.13
CA ALA A 20 -14.80 -31.78 -30.81
C ALA A 20 -13.28 -31.76 -30.72
N VAL A 21 -12.64 -31.42 -31.82
CA VAL A 21 -11.21 -31.09 -31.84
C VAL A 21 -11.06 -29.78 -31.08
N ALA A 22 -10.61 -29.85 -29.84
CA ALA A 22 -10.17 -28.68 -29.10
C ALA A 22 -8.99 -28.07 -29.85
N ALA A 23 -9.23 -27.02 -30.60
CA ALA A 23 -8.18 -26.20 -31.19
C ALA A 23 -7.37 -25.60 -30.04
N VAL A 24 -6.28 -26.22 -29.66
CA VAL A 24 -5.23 -25.61 -28.89
C VAL A 24 -4.67 -24.51 -29.79
N ALA A 25 -5.09 -23.26 -29.50
CA ALA A 25 -4.53 -22.09 -30.17
C ALA A 25 -3.02 -22.12 -29.92
N ALA A 26 -2.26 -22.45 -30.95
CA ALA A 26 -0.82 -22.35 -30.94
C ALA A 26 -0.45 -20.91 -30.61
N ARG A 27 0.19 -20.67 -29.45
CA ARG A 27 0.79 -19.40 -29.13
C ARG A 27 1.77 -19.03 -30.25
N PRO A 28 1.80 -17.77 -30.71
CA PRO A 28 2.77 -17.36 -31.71
C PRO A 28 4.17 -17.65 -31.18
N ALA A 29 4.94 -18.42 -31.95
CA ALA A 29 6.34 -18.68 -31.66
C ALA A 29 7.09 -17.34 -31.63
N GLY A 30 7.55 -16.91 -30.44
CA GLY A 30 8.35 -15.70 -30.28
C GLY A 30 8.00 -14.78 -29.12
N ALA A 31 6.96 -15.02 -28.35
CA ALA A 31 6.77 -14.29 -27.09
C ALA A 31 7.79 -14.85 -26.08
N ALA A 32 8.83 -14.07 -25.77
CA ALA A 32 9.73 -14.40 -24.67
C ALA A 32 8.89 -14.68 -23.42
N GLU A 33 9.16 -15.80 -22.76
CA GLU A 33 8.46 -16.17 -21.54
C GLU A 33 8.69 -15.07 -20.51
N ARG A 34 7.61 -14.51 -19.93
CA ARG A 34 7.75 -13.43 -18.94
C ARG A 34 8.51 -13.96 -17.74
N PRO A 35 9.45 -13.17 -17.18
CA PRO A 35 10.24 -13.59 -16.02
C PRO A 35 9.36 -13.95 -14.82
N TYR A 36 8.28 -13.19 -14.62
CA TYR A 36 7.27 -13.39 -13.56
C TYR A 36 5.88 -13.53 -14.20
N ARG A 37 5.06 -14.41 -13.61
CA ARG A 37 3.73 -14.75 -14.16
C ARG A 37 2.65 -13.76 -13.78
N ASN A 38 2.76 -13.18 -12.59
CA ASN A 38 1.68 -12.44 -11.95
C ASN A 38 1.86 -10.91 -11.99
N PHE A 39 3.03 -10.42 -12.34
CA PHE A 39 3.37 -9.00 -12.44
C PHE A 39 4.52 -8.78 -13.41
N SER A 40 4.77 -7.53 -13.77
CA SER A 40 5.94 -7.12 -14.54
C SER A 40 6.96 -6.44 -13.64
N VAL A 41 8.24 -6.50 -14.00
CA VAL A 41 9.31 -5.79 -13.33
C VAL A 41 9.93 -4.77 -14.27
N ALA A 42 10.07 -3.54 -13.81
CA ALA A 42 10.78 -2.48 -14.50
C ALA A 42 12.02 -2.05 -13.70
N VAL A 43 13.04 -1.54 -14.40
CA VAL A 43 14.20 -0.92 -13.76
C VAL A 43 14.34 0.52 -14.26
N TYR A 44 14.51 1.45 -13.35
CA TYR A 44 14.73 2.86 -13.69
C TYR A 44 16.21 3.16 -13.85
N ILE A 45 16.56 3.80 -14.97
CA ILE A 45 17.93 4.19 -15.32
C ILE A 45 18.03 5.72 -15.26
N PRO A 46 18.56 6.29 -14.15
CA PRO A 46 18.73 7.74 -14.02
C PRO A 46 19.60 8.35 -15.12
N VAL A 47 19.40 9.62 -15.40
CA VAL A 47 20.08 10.32 -16.49
C VAL A 47 21.61 10.26 -16.40
N ASN A 48 22.15 10.32 -15.19
CA ASN A 48 23.61 10.20 -14.99
C ASN A 48 24.14 8.80 -15.36
N SER A 49 23.33 7.77 -15.15
CA SER A 49 23.69 6.40 -15.57
C SER A 49 23.70 6.28 -17.09
N THR A 50 22.85 6.97 -17.83
CA THR A 50 22.84 6.93 -19.30
C THR A 50 24.17 7.39 -19.90
N ARG A 51 24.90 8.28 -19.22
CA ARG A 51 26.26 8.70 -19.64
C ARG A 51 27.27 7.57 -19.54
N GLN A 52 27.25 6.81 -18.45
CA GLN A 52 28.15 5.65 -18.26
C GLN A 52 27.78 4.51 -19.20
N LEU A 53 26.49 4.24 -19.38
CA LEU A 53 25.96 3.19 -20.24
C LEU A 53 26.07 3.52 -21.74
N ALA A 54 26.48 4.76 -22.11
CA ALA A 54 26.88 5.08 -23.47
C ALA A 54 28.07 4.20 -23.96
N ASN A 55 28.91 3.73 -23.03
CA ASN A 55 29.94 2.74 -23.31
C ASN A 55 29.32 1.33 -23.42
N PRO A 56 29.43 0.67 -24.60
CA PRO A 56 28.80 -0.64 -24.83
C PRO A 56 29.34 -1.78 -23.95
N GLN A 57 30.59 -1.70 -23.53
CA GLN A 57 31.19 -2.72 -22.64
C GLN A 57 30.64 -2.58 -21.22
N THR A 58 30.57 -1.36 -20.72
CA THR A 58 29.97 -1.06 -19.42
C THR A 58 28.50 -1.46 -19.36
N LEU A 59 27.73 -1.12 -20.41
CA LEU A 59 26.32 -1.51 -20.52
C LEU A 59 26.16 -3.05 -20.49
N ARG A 60 26.93 -3.78 -21.28
CA ARG A 60 26.87 -5.25 -21.30
C ARG A 60 27.23 -5.86 -19.95
N ARG A 61 28.33 -5.42 -19.34
CA ARG A 61 28.80 -5.94 -18.04
C ARG A 61 27.77 -5.70 -16.93
N GLN A 62 27.24 -4.47 -16.81
CA GLN A 62 26.25 -4.15 -15.80
C GLN A 62 24.92 -4.87 -16.05
N PHE A 63 24.47 -4.95 -17.30
CA PHE A 63 23.29 -5.72 -17.67
C PHE A 63 23.43 -7.20 -17.27
N GLN A 64 24.53 -7.85 -17.61
CA GLN A 64 24.78 -9.26 -17.27
C GLN A 64 24.74 -9.47 -15.76
N ARG A 65 25.35 -8.56 -14.99
CA ARG A 65 25.33 -8.60 -13.52
C ARG A 65 23.93 -8.52 -12.97
N ILE A 66 23.14 -7.52 -13.38
CA ILE A 66 21.76 -7.36 -12.88
C ILE A 66 20.91 -8.55 -13.32
N TRP A 67 21.01 -8.91 -14.60
CA TRP A 67 20.19 -9.98 -15.19
C TRP A 67 20.43 -11.35 -14.57
N SER A 68 21.62 -11.62 -14.07
CA SER A 68 21.92 -12.87 -13.35
C SER A 68 21.28 -12.92 -11.95
N GLN A 69 20.80 -11.82 -11.44
CA GLN A 69 20.24 -11.68 -10.08
C GLN A 69 18.74 -11.40 -10.08
N VAL A 70 18.27 -10.52 -10.95
CA VAL A 70 16.86 -10.17 -11.12
C VAL A 70 16.52 -10.00 -12.60
N HIS A 71 15.43 -10.60 -13.03
CA HIS A 71 14.92 -10.42 -14.38
C HIS A 71 13.92 -9.25 -14.40
N PHE A 72 13.81 -8.58 -15.55
CA PHE A 72 12.89 -7.47 -15.73
C PHE A 72 12.36 -7.38 -17.16
N ASP A 73 11.14 -6.93 -17.32
CA ASP A 73 10.45 -6.84 -18.61
C ASP A 73 10.64 -5.48 -19.27
N LYS A 74 11.05 -4.48 -18.48
CA LYS A 74 11.05 -3.08 -18.89
C LYS A 74 12.22 -2.31 -18.29
N VAL A 75 12.63 -1.26 -18.99
CA VAL A 75 13.47 -0.19 -18.44
C VAL A 75 12.85 1.17 -18.73
N TYR A 76 12.97 2.08 -17.78
CA TYR A 76 12.72 3.50 -17.98
C TYR A 76 14.06 4.22 -18.15
N LEU A 77 14.27 4.88 -19.29
CA LEU A 77 15.47 5.68 -19.55
C LEU A 77 15.18 7.16 -19.26
N GLU A 78 15.83 7.71 -18.25
CA GLU A 78 15.61 9.09 -17.87
C GLU A 78 16.29 10.04 -18.84
N VAL A 79 15.54 11.05 -19.29
CA VAL A 79 16.03 12.07 -20.21
C VAL A 79 16.49 13.35 -19.52
N TYR A 80 15.95 13.63 -18.33
CA TYR A 80 16.26 14.83 -17.57
C TYR A 80 16.13 14.62 -16.07
N ARG A 81 17.11 15.11 -15.33
CA ARG A 81 17.11 15.30 -13.87
C ARG A 81 18.16 16.34 -13.51
N ASP A 82 17.86 17.26 -12.59
CA ASP A 82 18.82 18.18 -11.97
C ASP A 82 19.70 18.93 -13.00
N GLN A 83 19.06 19.61 -13.96
CA GLN A 83 19.69 20.36 -15.06
C GLN A 83 20.50 19.50 -16.05
N VAL A 84 20.54 18.21 -15.86
CA VAL A 84 21.26 17.27 -16.74
C VAL A 84 20.28 16.71 -17.77
N PHE A 85 20.64 16.83 -19.04
CA PHE A 85 19.96 16.17 -20.16
C PHE A 85 20.79 14.97 -20.64
N ALA A 86 20.10 13.88 -20.95
CA ALA A 86 20.73 12.75 -21.61
C ALA A 86 21.16 13.11 -23.04
N ASN A 87 22.19 12.43 -23.54
CA ASN A 87 22.56 12.56 -24.94
C ASN A 87 21.62 11.73 -25.81
N PRO A 88 20.95 12.32 -26.85
CA PRO A 88 20.00 11.63 -27.72
C PRO A 88 20.53 10.35 -28.35
N ALA A 89 21.73 10.40 -28.95
CA ALA A 89 22.33 9.23 -29.61
C ALA A 89 22.67 8.11 -28.60
N SER A 90 22.99 8.47 -27.35
CA SER A 90 23.20 7.48 -26.29
C SER A 90 21.89 6.82 -25.88
N LEU A 91 20.81 7.60 -25.74
CA LEU A 91 19.47 7.04 -25.46
C LEU A 91 19.06 6.02 -26.53
N ASP A 92 19.23 6.34 -27.81
CA ASP A 92 18.84 5.47 -28.90
C ASP A 92 19.65 4.17 -28.90
N ARG A 93 20.98 4.26 -28.66
CA ARG A 93 21.84 3.07 -28.56
C ARG A 93 21.47 2.17 -27.37
N ILE A 94 21.25 2.77 -26.20
CA ILE A 94 20.84 2.04 -25.00
C ILE A 94 19.45 1.42 -25.22
N ALA A 95 18.50 2.16 -25.76
CA ALA A 95 17.17 1.65 -26.08
C ALA A 95 17.23 0.47 -27.07
N ALA A 96 18.05 0.58 -28.12
CA ALA A 96 18.24 -0.50 -29.09
C ALA A 96 18.87 -1.75 -28.45
N PHE A 97 19.78 -1.59 -27.47
CA PHE A 97 20.36 -2.72 -26.73
C PHE A 97 19.31 -3.52 -25.98
N PHE A 98 18.40 -2.86 -25.26
CA PHE A 98 17.33 -3.51 -24.50
C PHE A 98 16.25 -4.10 -25.41
N ARG A 99 15.79 -3.34 -26.42
CA ARG A 99 14.75 -3.80 -27.37
C ARG A 99 15.16 -5.08 -28.12
N ARG A 100 16.44 -5.20 -28.52
CA ARG A 100 16.96 -6.43 -29.15
C ARG A 100 16.93 -7.65 -28.23
N ARG A 101 16.71 -7.46 -26.92
CA ARG A 101 16.57 -8.53 -25.91
C ARG A 101 15.12 -8.76 -25.49
N GLY A 102 14.17 -8.16 -26.20
CA GLY A 102 12.74 -8.27 -25.87
C GLY A 102 12.31 -7.41 -24.69
N ILE A 103 13.20 -6.54 -24.18
CA ILE A 103 12.90 -5.66 -23.04
C ILE A 103 12.26 -4.36 -23.54
N THR A 104 11.10 -4.02 -22.99
CA THR A 104 10.39 -2.77 -23.29
C THR A 104 11.22 -1.57 -22.80
N VAL A 105 11.22 -0.49 -23.58
CA VAL A 105 11.96 0.73 -23.23
C VAL A 105 11.03 1.93 -23.29
N ASP A 106 10.79 2.53 -22.14
CA ASP A 106 10.01 3.75 -21.95
C ASP A 106 10.91 4.90 -21.45
N GLY A 107 10.41 6.14 -21.49
CA GLY A 107 11.14 7.32 -21.04
C GLY A 107 10.86 7.68 -19.60
N GLY A 108 11.81 8.31 -18.91
CA GLY A 108 11.65 8.88 -17.58
C GLY A 108 12.00 10.37 -17.56
N ILE A 109 11.31 11.14 -16.72
CA ILE A 109 11.62 12.56 -16.46
C ILE A 109 11.46 12.83 -14.97
N THR A 110 12.47 13.47 -14.37
CA THR A 110 12.38 14.01 -13.02
C THR A 110 12.49 15.51 -13.06
N LEU A 111 11.41 16.21 -12.73
CA LEU A 111 11.32 17.68 -12.78
C LEU A 111 11.97 18.30 -11.52
N PHE A 112 13.25 18.03 -11.34
CA PHE A 112 14.08 18.56 -10.28
C PHE A 112 14.95 19.69 -10.82
N ALA A 113 14.83 20.90 -10.25
CA ALA A 113 15.49 22.10 -10.78
C ALA A 113 16.96 22.22 -10.37
N GLY A 114 17.37 21.64 -9.26
CA GLY A 114 18.75 21.63 -8.77
C GLY A 114 19.32 22.97 -8.34
N ARG A 115 18.50 24.04 -8.28
CA ARG A 115 18.97 25.42 -8.13
C ARG A 115 18.30 26.23 -7.04
N ASN A 116 17.25 25.73 -6.45
CA ASN A 116 16.45 26.55 -5.56
C ASN A 116 16.97 26.50 -4.12
N LYS A 117 17.58 27.60 -3.72
CA LYS A 117 18.19 27.77 -2.42
C LYS A 117 17.20 27.80 -1.25
N TYR A 118 15.96 28.19 -1.51
CA TYR A 118 14.90 28.37 -0.49
C TYR A 118 13.78 27.35 -0.60
N ASN A 119 13.89 26.43 -1.55
CA ASN A 119 12.91 25.41 -1.80
C ASN A 119 13.42 24.07 -1.30
N GLN A 120 12.73 23.50 -0.35
CA GLN A 120 13.07 22.23 0.29
C GLN A 120 13.29 21.08 -0.71
N TYR A 121 12.52 21.07 -1.82
CA TYR A 121 12.55 19.99 -2.80
C TYR A 121 13.20 20.39 -4.13
N ASN A 122 13.79 21.56 -4.25
CA ASN A 122 14.33 22.07 -5.53
C ASN A 122 13.36 21.91 -6.73
N SER A 123 12.05 22.07 -6.50
CA SER A 123 11.05 21.97 -7.55
C SER A 123 11.17 23.13 -8.56
N PHE A 124 10.62 22.96 -9.75
CA PHE A 124 10.51 24.04 -10.74
C PHE A 124 9.65 25.19 -10.22
N ASP A 125 10.00 26.42 -10.59
CA ASP A 125 9.15 27.60 -10.49
C ASP A 125 8.41 27.77 -11.82
N PHE A 126 7.14 27.40 -11.86
CA PHE A 126 6.33 27.45 -13.09
C PHE A 126 5.83 28.86 -13.45
N GLU A 127 6.24 29.90 -12.72
CA GLU A 127 6.14 31.31 -13.14
C GLU A 127 7.47 31.83 -13.70
N ASN A 128 8.55 31.06 -13.61
CA ASN A 128 9.84 31.38 -14.18
C ASN A 128 9.93 30.87 -15.64
N PRO A 129 10.04 31.73 -16.66
CA PRO A 129 10.11 31.31 -18.06
C PRO A 129 11.25 30.33 -18.37
N ARG A 130 12.36 30.42 -17.65
CA ARG A 130 13.50 29.51 -17.81
C ARG A 130 13.14 28.08 -17.37
N ASP A 131 12.49 27.92 -16.22
CA ASP A 131 12.09 26.62 -15.72
C ASP A 131 10.98 26.00 -16.60
N VAL A 132 10.04 26.82 -17.06
CA VAL A 132 9.02 26.42 -18.05
C VAL A 132 9.67 25.91 -19.34
N ALA A 133 10.67 26.60 -19.88
CA ALA A 133 11.37 26.21 -21.10
C ALA A 133 12.15 24.89 -20.92
N ILE A 134 12.78 24.68 -19.74
CA ILE A 134 13.49 23.44 -19.41
C ILE A 134 12.49 22.28 -19.32
N CYS A 135 11.36 22.46 -18.63
CA CYS A 135 10.30 21.46 -18.53
C CYS A 135 9.80 21.04 -19.92
N GLU A 136 9.44 22.02 -20.76
CA GLU A 136 8.96 21.75 -22.10
C GLU A 136 10.01 21.04 -22.97
N ARG A 137 11.28 21.43 -22.87
CA ARG A 137 12.39 20.77 -23.57
C ARG A 137 12.55 19.32 -23.15
N ALA A 138 12.50 19.02 -21.84
CA ALA A 138 12.62 17.67 -21.31
C ALA A 138 11.48 16.77 -21.82
N VAL A 139 10.25 17.26 -21.74
CA VAL A 139 9.05 16.54 -22.20
C VAL A 139 9.10 16.28 -23.71
N ARG A 140 9.43 17.29 -24.51
CA ARG A 140 9.56 17.13 -25.96
C ARG A 140 10.67 16.16 -26.35
N MET A 141 11.79 16.18 -25.64
CA MET A 141 12.87 15.24 -25.85
C MET A 141 12.42 13.80 -25.57
N ALA A 142 11.78 13.55 -24.42
CA ALA A 142 11.25 12.23 -24.09
C ALA A 142 10.24 11.73 -25.14
N ALA A 143 9.33 12.60 -25.59
CA ALA A 143 8.31 12.25 -26.58
C ALA A 143 8.87 11.93 -27.97
N ARG A 144 10.08 12.40 -28.32
CA ARG A 144 10.77 12.03 -29.58
C ARG A 144 11.31 10.59 -29.56
N HIS A 145 11.75 10.14 -28.39
CA HIS A 145 12.45 8.85 -28.26
C HIS A 145 11.54 7.71 -27.76
N PHE A 146 10.42 8.05 -27.06
CA PHE A 146 9.59 7.06 -26.36
C PHE A 146 8.10 7.27 -26.61
N ASN A 147 7.38 6.15 -26.67
CA ASN A 147 5.91 6.13 -26.78
C ASN A 147 5.21 6.20 -25.41
N THR A 148 5.91 5.87 -24.36
CA THR A 148 5.44 6.02 -22.97
C THR A 148 6.50 6.79 -22.18
N ILE A 149 6.03 7.72 -21.34
CA ILE A 149 6.90 8.53 -20.48
C ILE A 149 6.34 8.44 -19.06
N ILE A 150 7.20 8.15 -18.08
CA ILE A 150 6.86 8.28 -16.66
C ILE A 150 7.48 9.57 -16.11
N LEU A 151 6.67 10.31 -15.36
CA LEU A 151 7.13 11.45 -14.56
C LEU A 151 7.36 10.95 -13.14
N ASP A 152 8.56 11.15 -12.64
CA ASP A 152 8.90 10.91 -11.24
C ASP A 152 8.14 11.88 -10.32
N ASP A 153 8.03 11.58 -9.04
CA ASP A 153 7.21 12.29 -8.04
C ASP A 153 7.58 13.77 -7.79
N PHE A 154 8.54 14.29 -8.48
CA PHE A 154 8.88 15.73 -8.50
C PHE A 154 8.01 16.55 -9.46
N THR A 155 6.83 16.06 -9.84
CA THR A 155 5.87 16.81 -10.68
C THR A 155 4.93 17.64 -9.78
N PHE A 156 5.51 18.54 -9.00
CA PHE A 156 4.85 19.48 -8.11
C PHE A 156 5.66 20.77 -7.97
N PHE A 157 5.17 21.74 -7.21
CA PHE A 157 5.99 22.88 -6.83
C PHE A 157 5.64 23.45 -5.45
N ASN A 158 6.65 23.96 -4.77
CA ASN A 158 6.50 24.63 -3.48
C ASN A 158 7.22 25.97 -3.41
N THR A 159 7.59 26.52 -4.56
CA THR A 159 8.20 27.84 -4.68
C THR A 159 7.27 28.94 -4.18
N ARG A 160 7.87 30.05 -3.78
CA ARG A 160 7.20 31.27 -3.31
C ARG A 160 7.95 32.51 -3.81
N SER A 161 8.30 32.52 -5.09
CA SER A 161 8.96 33.66 -5.74
C SER A 161 8.04 34.89 -5.79
N ASN A 162 8.59 36.05 -6.07
CA ASN A 162 7.77 37.24 -6.29
C ASN A 162 6.77 37.05 -7.45
N ALA A 163 7.12 36.22 -8.43
CA ALA A 163 6.22 35.87 -9.53
C ALA A 163 5.07 34.99 -9.05
N ASP A 164 5.37 33.96 -8.23
CA ASP A 164 4.35 33.11 -7.59
C ASP A 164 3.38 33.93 -6.72
N ILE A 165 3.92 34.85 -5.90
CA ILE A 165 3.11 35.71 -5.03
C ILE A 165 2.14 36.56 -5.86
N ARG A 166 2.61 37.17 -6.93
CA ARG A 166 1.75 37.93 -7.86
C ARG A 166 0.70 37.09 -8.54
N ALA A 167 1.11 35.92 -9.07
CA ALA A 167 0.21 34.99 -9.77
C ALA A 167 -0.82 34.35 -8.85
N LYS A 168 -0.46 34.10 -7.60
CA LYS A 168 -1.35 33.60 -6.54
C LYS A 168 -2.46 34.62 -6.23
N GLY A 169 -2.12 35.91 -6.15
CA GLY A 169 -3.04 36.95 -5.73
C GLY A 169 -3.72 36.62 -4.40
N GLN A 170 -5.03 36.73 -4.34
CA GLN A 170 -5.84 36.46 -3.14
C GLN A 170 -6.12 34.98 -2.88
N LEU A 171 -5.70 34.06 -3.74
CA LEU A 171 -5.89 32.63 -3.52
C LEU A 171 -5.05 32.12 -2.34
N SER A 172 -5.50 31.05 -1.66
CA SER A 172 -4.61 30.30 -0.80
C SER A 172 -3.51 29.62 -1.63
N TRP A 173 -2.37 29.28 -1.00
CA TRP A 173 -1.29 28.54 -1.67
C TRP A 173 -1.78 27.23 -2.28
N THR A 174 -2.60 26.48 -1.55
CA THR A 174 -3.20 25.24 -2.04
C THR A 174 -4.02 25.46 -3.30
N ARG A 175 -4.98 26.41 -3.28
CA ARG A 175 -5.83 26.67 -4.46
C ARG A 175 -5.02 27.15 -5.67
N TYR A 176 -4.01 27.98 -5.45
CA TYR A 176 -3.12 28.43 -6.50
C TYR A 176 -2.33 27.26 -7.09
N ARG A 177 -1.68 26.45 -6.26
CA ARG A 177 -0.86 25.32 -6.71
C ARG A 177 -1.67 24.25 -7.43
N LEU A 178 -2.82 23.86 -6.92
CA LEU A 178 -3.73 22.95 -7.60
C LEU A 178 -4.13 23.46 -9.01
N ARG A 179 -4.45 24.76 -9.11
CA ARG A 179 -4.78 25.37 -10.42
C ARG A 179 -3.58 25.37 -11.36
N LYS A 180 -2.42 25.76 -10.86
CA LYS A 180 -1.19 25.85 -11.66
C LYS A 180 -0.75 24.46 -12.14
N MET A 181 -0.75 23.44 -11.30
CA MET A 181 -0.33 22.10 -11.69
C MET A 181 -1.27 21.45 -12.71
N ARG A 182 -2.57 21.67 -12.63
CA ARG A 182 -3.48 21.27 -13.73
C ARG A 182 -3.13 21.95 -15.06
N TRP A 183 -2.75 23.21 -15.03
CA TRP A 183 -2.30 23.93 -16.24
C TRP A 183 -0.98 23.36 -16.76
N VAL A 184 -0.01 23.10 -15.87
CA VAL A 184 1.28 22.47 -16.19
C VAL A 184 1.06 21.10 -16.83
N ALA A 185 0.26 20.23 -16.20
CA ALA A 185 -0.06 18.91 -16.71
C ALA A 185 -0.67 18.97 -18.12
N LYS A 186 -1.67 19.85 -18.31
CA LYS A 186 -2.37 19.98 -19.59
C LYS A 186 -1.49 20.57 -20.71
N HIS A 187 -0.79 21.65 -20.43
CA HIS A 187 -0.14 22.48 -21.48
C HIS A 187 1.36 22.21 -21.61
N LEU A 188 2.09 22.15 -20.50
CA LEU A 188 3.55 21.98 -20.52
C LEU A 188 3.98 20.52 -20.63
N ILE A 189 3.18 19.60 -20.11
CA ILE A 189 3.54 18.17 -20.11
C ILE A 189 2.79 17.46 -21.24
N ILE A 190 1.50 17.19 -21.08
CA ILE A 190 0.71 16.40 -22.04
C ILE A 190 0.64 17.12 -23.40
N GLY A 191 0.35 18.42 -23.39
CA GLY A 191 0.27 19.21 -24.62
C GLY A 191 1.59 19.29 -25.37
N ALA A 192 2.71 19.54 -24.67
CA ALA A 192 4.03 19.59 -25.29
C ALA A 192 4.48 18.21 -25.81
N ALA A 193 4.20 17.14 -25.08
CA ALA A 193 4.51 15.78 -25.52
C ALA A 193 3.73 15.40 -26.79
N ARG A 194 2.42 15.66 -26.82
CA ARG A 194 1.55 15.33 -27.97
C ARG A 194 1.82 16.14 -29.23
N LYS A 195 2.36 17.35 -29.11
CA LYS A 195 2.84 18.12 -30.27
C LYS A 195 4.00 17.43 -30.99
N VAL A 196 4.77 16.58 -30.30
CA VAL A 196 5.89 15.83 -30.84
C VAL A 196 5.47 14.42 -31.26
N ASN A 197 4.73 13.72 -30.36
CA ASN A 197 4.23 12.38 -30.60
C ASN A 197 2.73 12.33 -30.19
N PRO A 198 1.79 12.44 -31.13
CA PRO A 198 0.36 12.47 -30.83
C PRO A 198 -0.16 11.23 -30.07
N ARG A 199 0.54 10.10 -30.17
CA ARG A 199 0.16 8.82 -29.52
C ARG A 199 0.89 8.59 -28.19
N VAL A 200 1.72 9.51 -27.73
CA VAL A 200 2.48 9.33 -26.49
C VAL A 200 1.57 9.15 -25.28
N LYS A 201 1.90 8.19 -24.45
CA LYS A 201 1.28 7.97 -23.14
C LYS A 201 2.16 8.64 -22.08
N VAL A 202 1.57 9.46 -21.23
CA VAL A 202 2.26 10.09 -20.11
C VAL A 202 1.64 9.55 -18.82
N ILE A 203 2.49 9.02 -17.95
CA ILE A 203 2.16 8.47 -16.65
C ILE A 203 2.74 9.39 -15.59
N ILE A 204 1.99 9.74 -14.56
CA ILE A 204 2.49 10.50 -13.40
C ILE A 204 2.69 9.57 -12.22
N LYS A 205 3.86 9.64 -11.58
CA LYS A 205 4.09 9.00 -10.29
C LYS A 205 3.73 9.98 -9.18
N TYR A 206 2.92 9.52 -8.23
CA TYR A 206 2.65 10.22 -6.99
C TYR A 206 3.52 9.65 -5.86
N PRO A 207 3.94 10.48 -4.88
CA PRO A 207 4.84 10.05 -3.82
C PRO A 207 4.14 9.20 -2.76
N ASN A 208 4.96 8.57 -1.91
CA ASN A 208 4.55 7.73 -0.79
C ASN A 208 4.00 8.51 0.42
N TRP A 209 4.29 9.80 0.54
CA TRP A 209 3.74 10.62 1.64
C TRP A 209 2.38 11.19 1.23
N TYR A 210 1.30 10.73 1.83
CA TYR A 210 -0.05 11.12 1.44
C TYR A 210 -0.66 12.25 2.28
N GLU A 211 0.11 12.84 3.17
CA GLU A 211 -0.29 14.02 3.89
C GLU A 211 -0.22 15.28 3.01
N HIS A 212 -1.22 16.11 3.09
CA HIS A 212 -1.26 17.46 2.51
C HIS A 212 -0.80 17.56 1.03
N PHE A 213 -1.07 16.57 0.20
CA PHE A 213 -0.72 16.57 -1.24
C PHE A 213 -1.17 17.84 -1.97
N GLN A 214 -2.34 18.35 -1.63
CA GLN A 214 -2.90 19.57 -2.20
C GLN A 214 -2.01 20.80 -1.96
N GLY A 215 -1.26 20.82 -0.89
CA GLY A 215 -0.32 21.89 -0.58
C GLY A 215 0.86 22.00 -1.54
N LEU A 216 1.20 20.90 -2.22
CA LEU A 216 2.21 20.82 -3.26
C LEU A 216 1.63 20.96 -4.69
N GLY A 217 0.32 20.89 -4.82
CA GLY A 217 -0.37 21.01 -6.09
C GLY A 217 -0.81 19.70 -6.73
N PHE A 218 -0.62 18.56 -6.05
CA PHE A 218 -1.14 17.28 -6.52
C PHE A 218 -2.68 17.26 -6.42
N ASP A 219 -3.33 17.39 -7.55
CA ASP A 219 -4.80 17.35 -7.67
C ASP A 219 -5.26 15.94 -8.01
N LEU A 220 -5.33 15.08 -7.00
CA LEU A 220 -5.66 13.66 -7.16
C LEU A 220 -7.05 13.44 -7.77
N ASP A 221 -7.99 14.38 -7.60
CA ASP A 221 -9.32 14.30 -8.19
C ASP A 221 -9.32 14.57 -9.70
N ARG A 222 -8.63 15.64 -10.13
CA ARG A 222 -8.74 16.16 -11.51
C ARG A 222 -7.50 15.87 -12.34
N GLU A 223 -6.33 16.17 -11.81
CA GLU A 223 -5.05 16.01 -12.53
C GLU A 223 -4.78 14.53 -12.83
N ALA A 224 -5.02 13.64 -11.88
CA ALA A 224 -4.82 12.20 -12.05
C ALA A 224 -5.58 11.65 -13.27
N LYS A 225 -6.74 12.22 -13.61
CA LYS A 225 -7.56 11.83 -14.76
C LYS A 225 -7.05 12.37 -16.11
N MET A 226 -6.13 13.33 -16.10
CA MET A 226 -5.58 13.94 -17.32
C MET A 226 -4.50 13.06 -17.95
N PHE A 227 -3.76 12.33 -17.12
CA PHE A 227 -2.69 11.43 -17.55
C PHE A 227 -3.22 10.08 -18.08
N SER A 228 -2.42 9.44 -18.91
CA SER A 228 -2.74 8.09 -19.45
C SER A 228 -2.74 7.01 -18.39
N GLY A 229 -2.08 7.23 -17.29
CA GLY A 229 -2.02 6.40 -16.10
C GLY A 229 -1.38 7.15 -14.94
N ILE A 230 -1.52 6.56 -13.76
CA ILE A 230 -0.79 6.96 -12.56
C ILE A 230 0.17 5.85 -12.15
N TYR A 231 1.12 6.17 -11.30
CA TYR A 231 2.08 5.26 -10.70
C TYR A 231 2.26 5.65 -9.24
N THR A 232 2.52 4.69 -8.39
CA THR A 232 2.60 4.93 -6.95
C THR A 232 4.04 4.83 -6.46
N GLY A 233 4.48 5.79 -5.66
CA GLY A 233 5.67 5.64 -4.84
C GLY A 233 5.34 4.77 -3.63
N ASP A 234 6.00 3.62 -3.50
CA ASP A 234 5.77 2.66 -2.42
C ASP A 234 7.00 2.53 -1.51
N GLU A 235 7.90 3.51 -1.59
CA GLU A 235 9.18 3.53 -0.85
C GLU A 235 8.94 3.83 0.63
N THR A 236 8.69 2.84 1.45
CA THR A 236 8.59 2.99 2.91
C THR A 236 9.93 3.11 3.59
N ARG A 237 10.96 2.48 2.99
CA ARG A 237 12.32 2.52 3.53
C ARG A 237 12.40 1.98 4.96
N ASP A 238 13.41 2.36 5.70
CA ASP A 238 13.53 1.98 7.11
C ASP A 238 12.77 2.98 7.99
N PRO A 239 11.66 2.58 8.66
CA PRO A 239 10.83 3.49 9.46
C PRO A 239 11.54 4.03 10.71
N VAL A 240 12.64 3.42 11.11
CA VAL A 240 13.42 3.82 12.30
C VAL A 240 14.62 4.68 11.93
N HIS A 241 15.29 4.37 10.82
CA HIS A 241 16.58 4.95 10.46
C HIS A 241 16.51 5.97 9.32
N THR A 242 15.30 6.32 8.84
CA THR A 242 15.10 7.41 7.88
C THR A 242 14.36 8.58 8.50
N ALA A 243 14.57 9.77 7.94
CA ALA A 243 13.87 10.98 8.38
C ALA A 243 12.36 10.97 8.06
N GLN A 244 11.92 10.13 7.14
CA GLN A 244 10.51 10.03 6.74
C GLN A 244 9.65 9.26 7.74
N MET A 245 10.24 8.30 8.45
CA MET A 245 9.56 7.49 9.49
C MET A 245 8.26 6.82 9.00
N LEU A 246 8.16 6.50 7.70
CA LEU A 246 7.02 5.80 7.14
C LEU A 246 6.97 4.36 7.66
N GLN A 247 5.78 3.88 7.97
CA GLN A 247 5.61 2.54 8.52
C GLN A 247 5.57 1.49 7.40
N GLN A 248 5.89 0.23 7.71
CA GLN A 248 6.01 -0.83 6.70
C GLN A 248 4.73 -1.01 5.88
N TYR A 249 3.57 -1.02 6.55
CA TYR A 249 2.27 -1.20 5.91
C TYR A 249 1.94 -0.13 4.84
N GLU A 250 2.70 0.97 4.80
CA GLU A 250 2.52 2.07 3.85
C GLU A 250 2.65 1.60 2.39
N SER A 251 3.60 0.73 2.06
CA SER A 251 3.77 0.24 0.68
C SER A 251 2.50 -0.42 0.14
N TYR A 252 1.80 -1.18 0.98
CA TYR A 252 0.49 -1.74 0.64
C TYR A 252 -0.60 -0.66 0.59
N LEU A 253 -0.69 0.18 1.62
CA LEU A 253 -1.78 1.11 1.83
C LEU A 253 -1.84 2.19 0.75
N ILE A 254 -0.70 2.82 0.45
CA ILE A 254 -0.63 3.91 -0.52
C ILE A 254 -0.94 3.42 -1.94
N TYR A 255 -0.44 2.23 -2.30
CA TYR A 255 -0.84 1.61 -3.57
C TYR A 255 -2.36 1.41 -3.63
N ARG A 256 -2.98 0.89 -2.55
CA ARG A 256 -4.43 0.70 -2.50
C ARG A 256 -5.19 2.01 -2.66
N TYR A 257 -4.71 3.11 -2.08
CA TYR A 257 -5.35 4.41 -2.22
C TYR A 257 -5.33 4.91 -3.67
N TYR A 258 -4.18 4.90 -4.32
CA TYR A 258 -4.06 5.32 -5.72
C TYR A 258 -4.81 4.39 -6.68
N HIS A 259 -4.76 3.10 -6.43
CA HIS A 259 -5.58 2.14 -7.15
C HIS A 259 -7.08 2.48 -7.05
N ASN A 260 -7.57 2.82 -5.87
CA ASN A 260 -8.97 3.21 -5.65
C ASN A 260 -9.31 4.58 -6.28
N ILE A 261 -8.34 5.47 -6.45
CA ILE A 261 -8.51 6.71 -7.24
C ILE A 261 -8.64 6.40 -8.73
N ARG A 262 -7.84 5.48 -9.27
CA ARG A 262 -7.79 5.13 -10.69
C ARG A 262 -7.67 3.60 -10.90
N PRO A 263 -8.74 2.81 -10.63
CA PRO A 263 -8.68 1.34 -10.58
C PRO A 263 -8.11 0.65 -11.84
N HIS A 264 -8.29 1.26 -13.02
CA HIS A 264 -7.82 0.68 -14.29
C HIS A 264 -6.60 1.40 -14.87
N ALA A 265 -6.10 2.42 -14.19
CA ALA A 265 -5.05 3.28 -14.69
C ALA A 265 -3.88 3.45 -13.73
N ASP A 266 -3.90 2.84 -12.56
CA ASP A 266 -2.72 2.66 -11.73
C ASP A 266 -1.85 1.56 -12.36
N LYS A 267 -0.64 1.95 -12.81
CA LYS A 267 0.21 1.12 -13.65
C LYS A 267 1.25 0.34 -12.87
N GLY A 268 1.46 0.67 -11.60
CA GLY A 268 2.43 -0.04 -10.77
C GLY A 268 2.92 0.73 -9.58
N GLY A 269 3.77 0.07 -8.80
CA GLY A 269 4.45 0.59 -7.64
C GLY A 269 5.95 0.77 -7.86
N TRP A 270 6.53 1.71 -7.15
CA TRP A 270 7.94 2.09 -7.27
C TRP A 270 8.63 1.92 -5.94
N VAL A 271 9.72 1.16 -5.92
CA VAL A 271 10.47 0.82 -4.71
C VAL A 271 11.94 1.15 -4.91
N ASP A 272 12.60 1.64 -3.88
CA ASP A 272 14.04 1.93 -3.91
C ASP A 272 14.79 1.34 -2.69
N THR A 273 16.11 1.38 -2.77
CA THR A 273 17.01 0.97 -1.69
C THR A 273 17.48 2.14 -0.83
N PHE A 274 17.01 3.36 -1.14
CA PHE A 274 17.49 4.55 -0.43
C PHE A 274 16.99 4.58 1.01
N GLY A 275 17.92 4.67 1.95
CA GLY A 275 17.60 4.69 3.37
C GLY A 275 17.32 3.32 3.98
N ASP A 276 17.37 2.24 3.21
CA ASP A 276 17.31 0.89 3.77
C ASP A 276 18.63 0.51 4.39
N ARG A 277 18.60 0.24 5.68
CA ARG A 277 19.78 -0.23 6.42
C ARG A 277 19.92 -1.75 6.33
N TYR A 278 18.80 -2.46 6.26
CA TYR A 278 18.74 -3.91 6.24
C TYR A 278 18.00 -4.45 5.03
N VAL A 279 18.41 -5.60 4.54
CA VAL A 279 17.78 -6.26 3.37
C VAL A 279 16.30 -6.59 3.59
N ASP A 280 15.92 -6.79 4.84
CA ASP A 280 14.52 -7.03 5.23
C ASP A 280 13.62 -5.88 4.83
N ARG A 281 14.07 -4.64 5.07
CA ARG A 281 13.29 -3.45 4.75
C ARG A 281 13.06 -3.31 3.26
N TYR A 282 14.09 -3.59 2.48
CA TYR A 282 13.95 -3.61 1.03
C TYR A 282 13.01 -4.73 0.55
N ALA A 283 13.15 -5.93 1.11
CA ALA A 283 12.28 -7.04 0.78
C ALA A 283 10.82 -6.77 1.17
N GLU A 284 10.55 -6.21 2.36
CA GLU A 284 9.21 -5.82 2.84
C GLU A 284 8.52 -4.85 1.88
N GLN A 285 9.20 -3.81 1.40
CA GLN A 285 8.64 -2.90 0.39
C GLN A 285 8.23 -3.64 -0.89
N LEU A 286 9.06 -4.57 -1.34
CA LEU A 286 8.81 -5.32 -2.58
C LEU A 286 7.58 -6.21 -2.45
N TRP A 287 7.47 -6.99 -1.38
CA TRP A 287 6.33 -7.90 -1.26
C TRP A 287 5.05 -7.19 -0.81
N ASP A 288 5.09 -6.17 0.05
CA ASP A 288 3.90 -5.41 0.45
C ASP A 288 3.25 -4.69 -0.74
N THR A 289 4.06 -4.10 -1.63
CA THR A 289 3.59 -3.53 -2.91
C THR A 289 2.85 -4.59 -3.74
N LEU A 290 3.40 -5.81 -3.82
CA LEU A 290 2.78 -6.90 -4.58
C LEU A 290 1.56 -7.50 -3.86
N PHE A 291 1.51 -7.50 -2.52
CA PHE A 291 0.32 -7.90 -1.76
C PHE A 291 -0.86 -6.97 -2.06
N ALA A 292 -0.61 -5.71 -2.36
CA ALA A 292 -1.61 -4.78 -2.86
C ALA A 292 -2.07 -5.03 -4.30
N LYS A 293 -1.48 -6.03 -4.99
CA LYS A 293 -1.77 -6.42 -6.40
C LYS A 293 -1.32 -5.39 -7.42
N ALA A 294 -0.18 -4.75 -7.21
CA ALA A 294 0.45 -3.91 -8.22
C ALA A 294 0.76 -4.74 -9.49
N PRO A 295 0.34 -4.30 -10.70
CA PRO A 295 0.57 -5.04 -11.93
C PRO A 295 2.01 -4.95 -12.44
N GLU A 296 2.75 -3.94 -12.01
CA GLU A 296 4.16 -3.72 -12.30
C GLU A 296 4.85 -3.18 -11.05
N ILE A 297 6.11 -3.56 -10.84
CA ILE A 297 6.96 -3.00 -9.82
C ILE A 297 8.22 -2.42 -10.46
N THR A 298 8.53 -1.15 -10.16
CA THR A 298 9.75 -0.49 -10.65
C THR A 298 10.80 -0.48 -9.56
N LEU A 299 11.97 -1.03 -9.89
CA LEU A 299 13.14 -1.00 -9.04
C LEU A 299 13.95 0.27 -9.33
N PHE A 300 14.01 1.18 -8.42
CA PHE A 300 14.87 2.34 -8.45
C PHE A 300 16.11 2.02 -7.60
N SER A 301 17.31 2.01 -8.16
CA SER A 301 17.62 2.35 -9.52
C SER A 301 18.78 1.50 -10.06
N TRP A 302 19.01 1.56 -11.35
CA TRP A 302 20.08 0.83 -12.04
C TRP A 302 21.45 0.87 -11.33
N PRO A 303 22.00 2.03 -10.90
CA PRO A 303 23.29 2.05 -10.24
C PRO A 303 23.35 1.19 -8.97
N GLN A 304 22.33 1.20 -8.13
CA GLN A 304 22.29 0.37 -6.92
C GLN A 304 22.25 -1.13 -7.23
N LEU A 305 21.48 -1.50 -8.28
CA LEU A 305 21.40 -2.89 -8.72
C LEU A 305 22.70 -3.37 -9.38
N ALA A 306 23.45 -2.46 -10.00
CA ALA A 306 24.69 -2.76 -10.71
C ALA A 306 25.96 -2.73 -9.83
N VAL A 307 25.85 -2.36 -8.54
CA VAL A 307 26.99 -2.30 -7.62
C VAL A 307 27.68 -3.65 -7.51
N PRO A 308 29.01 -3.72 -7.69
CA PRO A 308 29.75 -4.98 -7.61
C PRO A 308 29.99 -5.47 -6.18
N GLU A 309 29.80 -4.61 -5.20
CA GLU A 309 30.04 -4.93 -3.80
C GLU A 309 28.87 -5.72 -3.20
N PRO A 310 29.17 -6.78 -2.43
CA PRO A 310 28.14 -7.52 -1.73
C PRO A 310 27.54 -6.67 -0.60
N VAL A 311 26.27 -6.95 -0.30
CA VAL A 311 25.65 -6.43 0.92
C VAL A 311 26.47 -6.88 2.12
N SER A 312 26.85 -5.95 3.00
CA SER A 312 27.71 -6.25 4.14
C SER A 312 27.03 -7.23 5.11
N PRO A 313 27.82 -8.00 5.90
CA PRO A 313 27.23 -8.92 6.88
C PRO A 313 26.28 -8.24 7.87
N GLY A 314 26.54 -6.98 8.26
CA GLY A 314 25.68 -6.21 9.16
C GLY A 314 24.36 -5.77 8.54
N GLU A 315 24.24 -5.73 7.22
CA GLU A 315 23.04 -5.37 6.47
C GLU A 315 22.15 -6.57 6.11
N ARG A 316 22.64 -7.80 6.29
CA ARG A 316 21.94 -9.04 5.92
C ARG A 316 20.78 -9.38 6.85
N TYR A 317 20.84 -8.90 8.08
CA TYR A 317 19.86 -9.18 9.13
C TYR A 317 19.49 -7.89 9.85
N ALA A 318 18.25 -7.79 10.27
CA ALA A 318 17.77 -6.64 11.05
C ALA A 318 18.46 -6.52 12.41
N TRP A 319 18.87 -7.66 13.01
CA TRP A 319 19.58 -7.74 14.27
C TRP A 319 20.66 -8.82 14.21
N ALA A 320 21.76 -8.63 14.90
CA ALA A 320 22.93 -9.51 14.84
C ALA A 320 22.64 -10.98 15.20
N ALA A 321 21.64 -11.23 16.06
CA ALA A 321 21.26 -12.58 16.51
C ALA A 321 20.04 -13.16 15.77
N ASP A 322 19.22 -12.33 15.12
CA ASP A 322 17.97 -12.74 14.52
C ASP A 322 18.06 -12.76 13.00
N ARG A 323 17.79 -13.93 12.44
CA ARG A 323 17.66 -14.10 11.00
C ARG A 323 16.21 -13.85 10.60
N THR A 324 16.03 -13.18 9.47
CA THR A 324 14.73 -13.07 8.82
C THR A 324 14.34 -14.38 8.15
N SER A 325 13.15 -14.46 7.58
CA SER A 325 12.78 -15.54 6.67
C SER A 325 13.66 -15.56 5.41
N PHE A 326 14.49 -14.56 5.27
CA PHE A 326 15.42 -14.38 4.19
C PHE A 326 16.64 -15.26 4.45
N ASP A 327 16.60 -16.52 4.02
CA ASP A 327 17.80 -17.37 4.05
C ASP A 327 18.82 -16.83 3.05
N TRP A 328 19.74 -16.01 3.55
CA TRP A 328 20.82 -15.42 2.76
C TRP A 328 21.58 -16.47 1.94
N ASN A 329 21.91 -17.59 2.55
CA ASN A 329 22.68 -18.63 1.89
C ASN A 329 21.86 -19.34 0.80
N ALA A 330 20.56 -19.59 1.04
CA ALA A 330 19.68 -20.15 0.01
C ALA A 330 19.49 -19.16 -1.15
N MET A 331 19.35 -17.87 -0.84
CA MET A 331 19.27 -16.83 -1.85
C MET A 331 20.53 -16.77 -2.71
N VAL A 332 21.72 -16.76 -2.11
CA VAL A 332 22.99 -16.75 -2.85
C VAL A 332 23.12 -17.99 -3.74
N ARG A 333 22.71 -19.18 -3.26
CA ARG A 333 22.74 -20.40 -4.04
C ARG A 333 21.71 -20.45 -5.17
N SER A 334 20.62 -19.69 -5.07
CA SER A 334 19.52 -19.69 -6.07
C SER A 334 19.92 -19.06 -7.40
N PHE A 335 20.95 -18.24 -7.42
CA PHE A 335 21.41 -17.55 -8.61
C PHE A 335 22.79 -18.05 -9.06
N LYS A 336 22.91 -18.28 -10.37
CA LYS A 336 24.18 -18.65 -10.98
C LYS A 336 24.85 -17.42 -11.58
N ALA A 337 26.12 -17.24 -11.29
CA ALA A 337 26.92 -16.22 -11.96
C ALA A 337 26.97 -16.49 -13.47
N PRO A 338 27.00 -15.46 -14.32
CA PRO A 338 27.35 -15.62 -15.72
C PRO A 338 28.72 -16.30 -15.87
N PRO A 339 28.93 -17.09 -16.92
CA PRO A 339 30.24 -17.72 -17.16
C PRO A 339 31.38 -16.69 -17.12
N GLY A 340 32.42 -16.98 -16.36
CA GLY A 340 33.59 -16.12 -16.21
C GLY A 340 33.41 -14.92 -15.25
N THR A 341 32.31 -14.87 -14.52
CA THR A 341 32.07 -13.85 -13.49
C THR A 341 31.74 -14.49 -12.14
N GLU A 342 32.15 -13.85 -11.05
CA GLU A 342 31.75 -14.26 -9.71
C GLU A 342 30.37 -13.69 -9.37
N ALA A 343 29.51 -14.51 -8.74
CA ALA A 343 28.22 -14.03 -8.21
C ALA A 343 28.49 -13.21 -6.93
N VAL A 344 28.32 -11.91 -7.04
CA VAL A 344 28.42 -11.00 -5.89
C VAL A 344 27.01 -10.63 -5.47
N PRO A 345 26.49 -11.16 -4.34
CA PRO A 345 25.14 -10.86 -3.88
C PRO A 345 25.01 -9.40 -3.49
N GLY A 346 24.00 -8.75 -4.07
CA GLY A 346 23.67 -7.34 -3.82
C GLY A 346 22.17 -7.12 -3.79
N TRP A 347 21.75 -5.87 -3.87
CA TRP A 347 20.33 -5.49 -3.85
C TRP A 347 19.53 -6.13 -4.99
N ALA A 348 20.12 -6.29 -6.17
CA ALA A 348 19.46 -6.99 -7.28
C ALA A 348 19.12 -8.44 -6.94
N GLN A 349 19.97 -9.13 -6.19
CA GLN A 349 19.74 -10.51 -5.80
C GLN A 349 18.66 -10.61 -4.73
N VAL A 350 18.62 -9.68 -3.78
CA VAL A 350 17.53 -9.57 -2.79
C VAL A 350 16.20 -9.36 -3.50
N ALA A 351 16.16 -8.43 -4.46
CA ALA A 351 14.96 -8.19 -5.26
C ALA A 351 14.52 -9.45 -6.03
N GLY A 352 15.41 -10.08 -6.78
CA GLY A 352 15.08 -11.28 -7.56
C GLY A 352 14.57 -12.43 -6.70
N TYR A 353 15.15 -12.64 -5.52
CA TYR A 353 14.73 -13.65 -4.57
C TYR A 353 13.33 -13.34 -3.98
N ALA A 354 13.11 -12.12 -3.48
CA ALA A 354 11.84 -11.70 -2.93
C ALA A 354 10.69 -11.78 -3.96
N LEU A 355 10.93 -11.23 -5.15
CA LEU A 355 9.96 -11.24 -6.25
C LEU A 355 9.64 -12.67 -6.71
N GLY A 356 10.66 -13.52 -6.85
CA GLY A 356 10.47 -14.92 -7.24
C GLY A 356 9.63 -15.71 -6.22
N GLN A 357 9.80 -15.46 -4.93
CA GLN A 357 8.98 -16.10 -3.90
C GLN A 357 7.51 -15.66 -3.96
N VAL A 358 7.24 -14.38 -4.08
CA VAL A 358 5.87 -13.85 -4.16
C VAL A 358 5.16 -14.34 -5.42
N ASP A 359 5.86 -14.44 -6.56
CA ASP A 359 5.27 -14.91 -7.82
C ASP A 359 4.70 -16.33 -7.73
N THR A 360 5.20 -17.18 -6.82
CA THR A 360 4.73 -18.57 -6.67
C THR A 360 3.27 -18.67 -6.20
N PHE A 361 2.77 -17.67 -5.49
CA PHE A 361 1.42 -17.71 -4.90
C PHE A 361 0.56 -16.48 -5.20
N LEU A 362 1.11 -15.35 -5.67
CA LEU A 362 0.38 -14.09 -5.85
C LEU A 362 -0.88 -14.26 -6.72
N GLY A 363 -0.81 -15.10 -7.76
CA GLY A 363 -1.95 -15.39 -8.64
C GLY A 363 -3.09 -16.15 -7.96
N LYS A 364 -2.84 -16.81 -6.82
CA LYS A 364 -3.85 -17.53 -6.04
C LYS A 364 -4.64 -16.61 -5.11
N LEU A 365 -4.12 -15.41 -4.80
CA LEU A 365 -4.78 -14.42 -3.96
C LEU A 365 -5.91 -13.73 -4.74
N GLY A 366 -7.01 -13.45 -4.06
CA GLY A 366 -8.11 -12.69 -4.59
C GLY A 366 -7.82 -11.18 -4.70
N ARG A 367 -8.90 -10.40 -4.79
CA ARG A 367 -8.82 -8.94 -4.71
C ARG A 367 -8.64 -8.52 -3.23
N PRO A 368 -7.71 -7.61 -2.93
CA PRO A 368 -7.52 -7.09 -1.59
C PRO A 368 -8.80 -6.51 -0.98
N ILE A 369 -9.04 -6.81 0.29
CA ILE A 369 -10.14 -6.26 1.10
C ILE A 369 -9.59 -5.73 2.43
N GLY A 370 -10.28 -4.73 3.00
CA GLY A 370 -9.96 -4.12 4.29
C GLY A 370 -11.12 -3.29 4.80
N ILE A 371 -11.04 -2.80 6.03
CA ILE A 371 -11.97 -1.77 6.51
C ILE A 371 -11.83 -0.57 5.58
N ALA A 372 -12.95 -0.14 5.00
CA ALA A 372 -12.96 1.01 4.11
C ALA A 372 -12.71 2.29 4.91
N SER A 373 -11.52 2.88 4.77
CA SER A 373 -11.16 4.15 5.40
C SER A 373 -11.35 5.30 4.42
N TYR A 374 -12.19 6.26 4.77
CA TYR A 374 -12.57 7.36 3.88
C TYR A 374 -11.60 8.53 4.00
N LYS A 375 -10.81 8.76 2.96
CA LYS A 375 -9.95 9.93 2.77
C LYS A 375 -10.45 10.75 1.57
N PRO A 376 -11.26 11.78 1.78
CA PRO A 376 -11.72 12.67 0.70
C PRO A 376 -10.54 13.29 -0.04
N PHE A 377 -10.73 13.62 -1.31
CA PHE A 377 -9.75 14.42 -2.03
C PHE A 377 -9.50 15.75 -1.33
N GLN A 378 -8.28 16.23 -1.35
CA GLN A 378 -7.86 17.49 -0.76
C GLN A 378 -8.02 17.56 0.78
N SER A 379 -8.08 16.43 1.45
CA SER A 379 -8.16 16.34 2.91
C SER A 379 -6.79 16.17 3.56
N SER A 380 -6.71 16.44 4.84
CA SER A 380 -5.59 16.18 5.72
C SER A 380 -6.08 16.10 7.18
N GLY A 381 -5.31 15.50 8.05
CA GLY A 381 -5.59 15.28 9.47
C GLY A 381 -5.50 13.80 9.84
N GLU A 382 -4.83 13.51 10.95
CA GLU A 382 -4.45 12.14 11.34
C GLU A 382 -3.77 11.36 10.17
N ASP A 383 -3.05 12.11 9.31
CA ASP A 383 -2.33 11.54 8.19
C ASP A 383 -1.41 10.40 8.68
N PHE A 384 -1.35 9.30 7.93
CA PHE A 384 -0.63 8.06 8.25
C PHE A 384 -1.22 7.19 9.38
N LEU A 385 -2.29 7.58 10.08
CA LEU A 385 -2.88 6.75 11.14
C LEU A 385 -3.21 5.34 10.63
N GLN A 386 -3.70 5.23 9.39
CA GLN A 386 -4.05 3.96 8.77
C GLN A 386 -2.85 2.99 8.67
N ASN A 387 -1.62 3.49 8.56
CA ASN A 387 -0.41 2.67 8.58
C ASN A 387 -0.17 2.03 9.94
N TYR A 388 -0.33 2.82 11.01
CA TYR A 388 -0.21 2.29 12.37
C TYR A 388 -1.29 1.25 12.66
N LEU A 389 -2.51 1.46 12.15
CA LEU A 389 -3.60 0.48 12.27
C LEU A 389 -3.29 -0.80 11.48
N GLY A 390 -2.73 -0.69 10.28
CA GLY A 390 -2.27 -1.83 9.49
C GLY A 390 -1.18 -2.63 10.22
N ASN A 391 -0.19 -1.96 10.78
CA ASN A 391 0.90 -2.58 11.53
C ASN A 391 0.45 -3.22 12.88
N ILE A 392 -0.76 -2.92 13.33
CA ILE A 392 -1.38 -3.64 14.46
C ILE A 392 -2.44 -4.64 13.98
N GLY A 393 -2.39 -5.09 12.72
CA GLY A 393 -3.21 -6.18 12.20
C GLY A 393 -4.67 -5.84 11.89
N ILE A 394 -4.96 -4.57 11.63
CA ILE A 394 -6.26 -4.12 11.12
C ILE A 394 -6.12 -3.83 9.63
N PRO A 395 -6.61 -4.71 8.75
CA PRO A 395 -6.51 -4.51 7.30
C PRO A 395 -7.33 -3.29 6.88
N ILE A 396 -6.71 -2.37 6.15
CA ILE A 396 -7.29 -1.10 5.70
C ILE A 396 -7.37 -1.07 4.17
N ASN A 397 -8.47 -0.53 3.65
CA ASN A 397 -8.62 -0.16 2.25
C ASN A 397 -8.98 1.33 2.18
N LEU A 398 -7.99 2.17 1.88
CA LEU A 398 -8.13 3.62 1.83
C LEU A 398 -8.85 4.04 0.55
N VAL A 399 -9.94 4.81 0.67
CA VAL A 399 -10.83 5.15 -0.45
C VAL A 399 -11.12 6.65 -0.54
N PRO A 400 -11.15 7.25 -1.76
CA PRO A 400 -11.39 8.68 -1.95
C PRO A 400 -12.87 9.09 -1.89
N HIS A 401 -13.79 8.12 -1.96
CA HIS A 401 -15.23 8.35 -1.92
C HIS A 401 -15.85 7.65 -0.71
N PHE A 402 -16.89 8.26 -0.13
CA PHE A 402 -17.56 7.68 1.03
C PHE A 402 -18.14 6.30 0.68
N PRO A 403 -17.73 5.24 1.39
CA PRO A 403 -18.08 3.87 1.04
C PRO A 403 -19.45 3.49 1.66
N ALA A 404 -20.53 3.98 1.07
CA ALA A 404 -21.90 3.86 1.60
C ALA A 404 -22.35 2.40 1.83
N ASP A 405 -21.86 1.45 1.03
CA ASP A 405 -22.27 0.03 1.08
C ASP A 405 -21.31 -0.84 1.90
N ALA A 406 -20.19 -0.28 2.41
CA ALA A 406 -19.25 -1.06 3.19
C ALA A 406 -19.86 -1.49 4.54
N PRO A 407 -19.67 -2.74 4.99
CA PRO A 407 -20.23 -3.20 6.27
C PRO A 407 -19.67 -2.43 7.47
N VAL A 408 -18.43 -2.00 7.38
CA VAL A 408 -17.72 -1.19 8.39
C VAL A 408 -16.95 -0.08 7.68
N VAL A 409 -17.07 1.15 8.18
CA VAL A 409 -16.39 2.34 7.65
C VAL A 409 -15.51 2.95 8.75
N LEU A 410 -14.26 3.25 8.44
CA LEU A 410 -13.35 4.00 9.30
C LEU A 410 -13.27 5.45 8.81
N LEU A 411 -13.47 6.39 9.73
CA LEU A 411 -13.45 7.83 9.51
C LEU A 411 -12.43 8.47 10.45
N THR A 412 -11.31 8.89 9.88
CA THR A 412 -10.26 9.66 10.58
C THR A 412 -10.52 11.16 10.43
N GLU A 413 -9.70 12.00 11.06
CA GLU A 413 -9.82 13.46 10.96
C GLU A 413 -9.95 13.96 9.52
N GLU A 414 -9.28 13.31 8.56
CA GLU A 414 -9.34 13.62 7.13
C GLU A 414 -10.78 13.69 6.60
N ALA A 415 -11.66 12.83 7.10
CA ALA A 415 -13.06 12.76 6.67
C ALA A 415 -13.84 14.04 7.00
N ALA A 416 -13.38 14.88 7.95
CA ALA A 416 -13.99 16.15 8.28
C ALA A 416 -14.03 17.14 7.10
N ALA A 417 -13.22 16.92 6.07
CA ALA A 417 -13.26 17.71 4.84
C ALA A 417 -14.59 17.56 4.06
N ASP A 418 -15.35 16.48 4.32
CA ASP A 418 -16.67 16.29 3.73
C ASP A 418 -17.74 17.05 4.55
N PRO A 419 -18.40 18.09 3.96
CA PRO A 419 -19.41 18.86 4.69
C PRO A 419 -20.68 18.05 5.04
N GLN A 420 -20.94 16.95 4.35
CA GLN A 420 -22.11 16.08 4.55
C GLN A 420 -21.79 14.86 5.43
N LEU A 421 -20.61 14.81 6.06
CA LEU A 421 -20.13 13.62 6.75
C LEU A 421 -21.08 13.11 7.83
N VAL A 422 -21.60 14.00 8.70
CA VAL A 422 -22.50 13.59 9.80
C VAL A 422 -23.77 12.94 9.27
N GLN A 423 -24.37 13.51 8.21
CA GLN A 423 -25.53 12.91 7.54
C GLN A 423 -25.23 11.52 6.96
N LYS A 424 -24.03 11.36 6.39
CA LYS A 424 -23.58 10.07 5.87
C LYS A 424 -23.36 9.04 6.99
N ILE A 425 -22.82 9.47 8.15
CA ILE A 425 -22.69 8.63 9.35
C ILE A 425 -24.08 8.14 9.79
N GLU A 426 -25.04 9.05 9.98
CA GLU A 426 -26.40 8.69 10.39
C GLU A 426 -27.06 7.72 9.38
N ALA A 427 -26.99 8.03 8.10
CA ALA A 427 -27.54 7.19 7.05
C ALA A 427 -26.93 5.78 7.06
N ARG A 428 -25.60 5.67 7.26
CA ARG A 428 -24.92 4.39 7.32
C ARG A 428 -25.35 3.55 8.52
N LEU A 429 -25.42 4.16 9.70
CA LEU A 429 -25.89 3.51 10.92
C LEU A 429 -27.35 3.05 10.80
N LYS A 430 -28.24 3.89 10.25
CA LYS A 430 -29.65 3.54 9.98
C LYS A 430 -29.77 2.38 8.99
N ALA A 431 -28.86 2.28 8.03
CA ALA A 431 -28.80 1.16 7.08
C ALA A 431 -28.25 -0.15 7.68
N GLY A 432 -27.74 -0.14 8.92
CA GLY A 432 -27.23 -1.31 9.62
C GLY A 432 -25.73 -1.56 9.42
N GLY A 433 -24.99 -0.59 8.88
CA GLY A 433 -23.53 -0.63 8.84
C GLY A 433 -22.91 -0.06 10.09
N ASP A 434 -21.71 -0.49 10.42
CA ASP A 434 -20.95 0.03 11.55
C ASP A 434 -20.05 1.19 11.09
N VAL A 435 -19.87 2.14 11.99
CA VAL A 435 -19.02 3.31 11.74
C VAL A 435 -18.02 3.44 12.87
N ILE A 436 -16.75 3.52 12.51
CA ILE A 436 -15.64 3.79 13.43
C ILE A 436 -15.21 5.23 13.17
N ILE A 437 -15.28 6.08 14.19
CA ILE A 437 -14.69 7.41 14.15
C ILE A 437 -13.50 7.47 15.10
N THR A 438 -12.53 8.32 14.79
CA THR A 438 -11.39 8.58 15.69
C THR A 438 -11.66 9.75 16.64
N SER A 439 -10.88 9.83 17.71
CA SER A 439 -10.88 11.01 18.59
C SER A 439 -10.49 12.30 17.85
N GLY A 440 -9.60 12.21 16.86
CA GLY A 440 -9.23 13.33 16.00
C GLY A 440 -10.41 13.83 15.15
N LEU A 441 -11.16 12.90 14.54
CA LEU A 441 -12.38 13.27 13.81
C LEU A 441 -13.44 13.91 14.74
N LEU A 442 -13.67 13.32 15.91
CA LEU A 442 -14.60 13.90 16.89
C LEU A 442 -14.23 15.34 17.20
N HIS A 443 -12.95 15.60 17.47
CA HIS A 443 -12.42 16.94 17.71
C HIS A 443 -12.63 17.89 16.51
N ALA A 444 -12.32 17.43 15.31
CA ALA A 444 -12.47 18.24 14.09
C ALA A 444 -13.94 18.62 13.82
N LEU A 445 -14.86 17.68 14.03
CA LEU A 445 -16.30 17.94 13.86
C LEU A 445 -16.83 18.95 14.90
N GLU A 446 -16.39 18.85 16.15
CA GLU A 446 -16.78 19.81 17.20
C GLU A 446 -16.24 21.22 16.90
N ARG A 447 -14.98 21.34 16.51
CA ARG A 447 -14.39 22.62 16.09
C ARG A 447 -15.12 23.26 14.91
N ALA A 448 -15.67 22.45 14.02
CA ALA A 448 -16.46 22.90 12.87
C ALA A 448 -17.95 23.13 13.22
N HIS A 449 -18.36 23.03 14.48
CA HIS A 449 -19.75 23.07 14.92
C HIS A 449 -20.67 22.07 14.20
N ARG A 450 -20.12 20.90 13.84
CA ARG A 450 -20.80 19.79 13.18
C ARG A 450 -20.78 18.52 14.03
N GLY A 451 -20.90 18.67 15.34
CA GLY A 451 -20.78 17.54 16.26
C GLY A 451 -21.82 16.44 16.05
N ILE A 452 -21.49 15.23 16.51
CA ILE A 452 -22.31 14.02 16.38
C ILE A 452 -23.30 13.81 17.54
N ARG A 453 -23.61 14.83 18.30
CA ARG A 453 -24.46 14.74 19.53
C ARG A 453 -25.85 14.14 19.28
N ASN A 454 -26.37 14.27 18.07
CA ASN A 454 -27.63 13.63 17.70
C ASN A 454 -27.49 12.10 17.48
N VAL A 455 -26.27 11.59 17.34
CA VAL A 455 -25.98 10.17 17.21
C VAL A 455 -25.54 9.58 18.55
N ALA A 456 -24.64 10.29 19.24
CA ALA A 456 -24.14 9.89 20.55
C ALA A 456 -23.71 11.12 21.37
N ALA A 457 -24.05 11.16 22.67
CA ALA A 457 -23.73 12.26 23.57
C ALA A 457 -22.26 12.20 24.05
N ILE A 458 -21.34 12.35 23.10
CA ILE A 458 -19.87 12.24 23.28
C ILE A 458 -19.25 13.62 23.02
N THR A 459 -18.27 14.00 23.81
CA THR A 459 -17.57 15.29 23.67
C THR A 459 -16.07 15.11 23.85
N TYR A 460 -15.31 15.67 22.92
CA TYR A 460 -13.84 15.72 23.02
C TYR A 460 -13.44 16.85 24.00
N THR A 461 -12.75 16.52 25.08
CA THR A 461 -12.20 17.50 26.00
C THR A 461 -10.71 17.75 25.77
N GLY A 462 -10.00 16.77 25.23
CA GLY A 462 -8.63 16.89 24.79
C GLY A 462 -7.59 16.94 25.92
N LEU A 463 -7.99 16.86 27.19
CA LEU A 463 -7.03 16.81 28.30
C LEU A 463 -6.14 15.57 28.17
N PRO A 464 -4.81 15.73 28.16
CA PRO A 464 -3.91 14.59 28.03
C PRO A 464 -3.88 13.76 29.31
N ILE A 465 -4.26 12.49 29.23
CA ILE A 465 -4.29 11.59 30.36
C ILE A 465 -3.37 10.41 30.09
N ALA A 466 -2.48 10.14 31.06
CA ALA A 466 -1.54 9.02 31.00
C ALA A 466 -2.18 7.74 31.55
N VAL A 467 -2.29 6.74 30.70
CA VAL A 467 -2.85 5.42 30.99
C VAL A 467 -1.76 4.38 31.09
N ARG A 468 -1.87 3.47 32.08
CA ARG A 468 -1.03 2.28 32.23
C ARG A 468 -1.83 1.02 32.54
N HIS A 469 -3.04 1.14 33.06
CA HIS A 469 -3.91 0.02 33.41
C HIS A 469 -5.08 -0.01 32.43
N TYR A 470 -5.40 -1.18 31.89
CA TYR A 470 -6.46 -1.36 30.91
C TYR A 470 -7.45 -2.41 31.38
N LEU A 471 -8.74 -2.06 31.32
CA LEU A 471 -9.85 -2.88 31.72
C LEU A 471 -10.87 -3.05 30.60
N GLY A 472 -11.52 -4.19 30.57
CA GLY A 472 -12.76 -4.38 29.82
C GLY A 472 -13.96 -3.77 30.52
N SER A 473 -15.11 -3.77 29.88
CA SER A 473 -16.35 -3.27 30.44
C SER A 473 -16.75 -4.06 31.71
N ILE A 474 -17.06 -3.35 32.78
CA ILE A 474 -17.43 -3.92 34.08
C ILE A 474 -18.83 -4.56 34.04
N SER A 475 -19.70 -4.17 33.12
CA SER A 475 -21.11 -4.57 33.10
C SER A 475 -21.39 -5.91 32.44
N GLY A 476 -20.42 -6.82 32.41
CA GLY A 476 -20.66 -8.19 31.97
C GLY A 476 -20.67 -8.41 30.46
N GLY A 477 -20.19 -7.46 29.68
CA GLY A 477 -19.92 -7.66 28.27
C GLY A 477 -18.74 -8.61 28.05
N ALA A 478 -18.53 -9.00 26.82
CA ALA A 478 -17.48 -9.93 26.37
C ALA A 478 -16.05 -9.50 26.73
N THR A 479 -15.84 -8.28 27.20
CA THR A 479 -14.54 -7.75 27.62
C THR A 479 -14.32 -7.75 29.13
N ALA A 480 -15.27 -8.29 29.92
CA ALA A 480 -15.16 -8.32 31.39
C ALA A 480 -13.87 -9.01 31.89
N GLY A 481 -13.32 -9.93 31.11
CA GLY A 481 -12.05 -10.61 31.40
C GLY A 481 -10.78 -9.82 31.02
N LEU A 482 -10.89 -8.68 30.33
CA LEU A 482 -9.73 -7.86 30.01
C LEU A 482 -9.27 -7.12 31.26
N ASN A 483 -8.12 -7.48 31.77
CA ASN A 483 -7.43 -6.79 32.85
C ASN A 483 -5.93 -6.85 32.60
N VAL A 484 -5.33 -5.71 32.28
CA VAL A 484 -3.89 -5.55 32.10
C VAL A 484 -3.37 -4.54 33.12
N PRO A 485 -2.77 -5.02 34.22
CA PRO A 485 -2.32 -4.16 35.30
C PRO A 485 -1.13 -3.28 34.88
N ALA A 486 -0.92 -2.19 35.62
CA ALA A 486 0.05 -1.15 35.29
C ALA A 486 1.51 -1.63 35.15
N GLU A 487 1.88 -2.69 35.84
CA GLU A 487 3.21 -3.31 35.79
C GLU A 487 3.49 -3.99 34.44
N ARG A 488 2.44 -4.40 33.73
CA ARG A 488 2.51 -5.10 32.44
C ARG A 488 2.27 -4.19 31.25
N ALA A 489 2.03 -2.90 31.48
CA ALA A 489 1.73 -1.95 30.41
C ALA A 489 2.67 -0.77 30.41
N LYS A 490 3.01 -0.29 29.23
CA LYS A 490 3.75 0.96 29.05
C LYS A 490 2.79 2.13 29.20
N ARG A 491 3.32 3.28 29.63
CA ARG A 491 2.56 4.52 29.72
C ARG A 491 2.21 5.02 28.31
N VAL A 492 0.94 5.29 28.08
CA VAL A 492 0.41 5.88 26.84
C VAL A 492 -0.46 7.09 27.20
N ILE A 493 -0.36 8.16 26.45
CA ILE A 493 -1.13 9.39 26.66
C ILE A 493 -2.29 9.42 25.67
N PHE A 494 -3.52 9.52 26.19
CA PHE A 494 -4.73 9.67 25.40
C PHE A 494 -5.39 11.02 25.66
N PRO A 495 -6.06 11.61 24.68
CA PRO A 495 -6.97 12.72 24.93
C PRO A 495 -8.20 12.24 25.70
N GLN A 496 -8.66 13.04 26.64
CA GLN A 496 -9.90 12.72 27.36
C GLN A 496 -11.12 12.94 26.46
N ILE A 497 -12.03 11.98 26.50
CA ILE A 497 -13.36 12.03 25.89
C ILE A 497 -14.40 11.90 27.01
N ARG A 498 -15.35 12.83 27.04
CA ARG A 498 -16.51 12.74 27.94
C ARG A 498 -17.62 11.97 27.25
N PHE A 499 -18.23 11.06 27.95
CA PHE A 499 -19.36 10.26 27.51
C PHE A 499 -20.32 9.98 28.68
N TYR A 500 -21.48 9.46 28.39
CA TYR A 500 -22.46 9.06 29.37
C TYR A 500 -22.85 7.60 29.18
N THR A 501 -22.88 6.82 30.27
CA THR A 501 -23.10 5.36 30.23
C THR A 501 -24.53 4.95 29.86
N ASN A 502 -25.49 5.87 29.89
CA ASN A 502 -26.83 5.64 29.37
C ASN A 502 -26.94 5.82 27.83
N ASP A 503 -25.87 6.25 27.20
CA ASP A 503 -25.81 6.54 25.76
C ASP A 503 -24.68 5.79 25.07
N SER A 504 -23.51 5.70 25.69
CA SER A 504 -22.30 5.11 25.12
C SER A 504 -21.58 4.22 26.12
N TRP A 505 -20.89 3.20 25.62
CA TRP A 505 -20.30 2.15 26.43
C TRP A 505 -18.79 2.02 26.21
N PRO A 506 -17.93 2.13 27.25
CA PRO A 506 -16.50 1.90 27.09
C PRO A 506 -16.22 0.40 27.01
N VAL A 507 -15.98 -0.11 25.83
CA VAL A 507 -15.63 -1.52 25.60
C VAL A 507 -14.24 -1.85 26.14
N ILE A 508 -13.33 -0.88 25.95
CA ILE A 508 -11.98 -0.88 26.52
C ILE A 508 -11.78 0.44 27.23
N GLN A 509 -11.39 0.37 28.50
CA GLN A 509 -11.15 1.51 29.34
C GLN A 509 -9.73 1.50 29.87
N GLY A 510 -9.09 2.66 29.86
CA GLY A 510 -7.85 2.90 30.57
C GLY A 510 -8.13 3.51 31.93
N GLU A 511 -7.47 3.05 32.97
CA GLU A 511 -7.51 3.71 34.28
C GLU A 511 -6.39 4.73 34.41
N ALA A 512 -6.75 5.92 34.91
CA ALA A 512 -5.81 6.96 35.24
C ALA A 512 -6.39 7.77 36.41
N ALA A 513 -5.74 7.71 37.55
CA ALA A 513 -6.18 8.35 38.80
C ALA A 513 -7.64 7.98 39.16
N ALA A 514 -8.53 8.94 39.28
CA ALA A 514 -9.92 8.72 39.63
C ALA A 514 -10.89 8.61 38.44
N HIS A 515 -10.34 8.62 37.19
CA HIS A 515 -11.18 8.71 36.00
C HIS A 515 -10.81 7.60 34.99
N GLY A 516 -11.83 6.94 34.45
CA GLY A 516 -11.67 6.07 33.29
C GLY A 516 -11.49 6.88 32.02
N VAL A 517 -10.59 6.42 31.16
CA VAL A 517 -10.36 6.97 29.82
C VAL A 517 -10.83 5.93 28.81
N PRO A 518 -11.86 6.22 27.99
CA PRO A 518 -12.30 5.27 26.99
C PRO A 518 -11.20 5.13 25.92
N ILE A 519 -10.81 3.87 25.64
CA ILE A 519 -9.92 3.53 24.54
C ILE A 519 -10.74 3.13 23.31
N LEU A 520 -11.82 2.41 23.52
CA LEU A 520 -12.84 2.14 22.53
C LEU A 520 -14.22 2.33 23.16
N LEU A 521 -14.97 3.32 22.67
CA LEU A 521 -16.39 3.49 22.99
C LEU A 521 -17.25 2.80 21.95
N MET A 522 -18.41 2.32 22.36
CA MET A 522 -19.45 1.78 21.51
C MET A 522 -20.79 2.44 21.84
N SER A 523 -21.55 2.80 20.81
CA SER A 523 -22.89 3.38 20.93
C SER A 523 -23.79 2.78 19.87
N GLY A 524 -24.94 2.24 20.27
CA GLY A 524 -25.94 1.73 19.35
C GLY A 524 -26.75 2.86 18.73
N TYR A 525 -26.90 2.86 17.40
CA TYR A 525 -27.75 3.83 16.73
C TYR A 525 -28.54 3.13 15.62
N SER A 526 -29.86 3.02 15.81
CA SER A 526 -30.76 2.29 14.91
C SER A 526 -30.33 0.83 14.76
N ARG A 527 -29.85 0.41 13.58
CA ARG A 527 -29.41 -0.97 13.29
C ARG A 527 -27.89 -1.13 13.25
N GLY A 528 -27.14 -0.06 13.37
CA GLY A 528 -25.67 -0.05 13.30
C GLY A 528 -25.04 0.30 14.63
N GLN A 529 -23.72 0.10 14.72
CA GLN A 529 -22.90 0.47 15.86
C GLN A 529 -21.95 1.61 15.49
N LEU A 530 -21.94 2.65 16.33
CA LEU A 530 -20.91 3.67 16.30
C LEU A 530 -19.80 3.26 17.27
N TYR A 531 -18.57 3.21 16.78
CA TYR A 531 -17.38 3.07 17.60
C TYR A 531 -16.60 4.38 17.61
N VAL A 532 -16.07 4.78 18.77
CA VAL A 532 -15.10 5.87 18.87
C VAL A 532 -13.77 5.27 19.32
N LEU A 533 -12.82 5.22 18.40
CA LEU A 533 -11.45 4.82 18.67
C LEU A 533 -10.68 6.03 19.21
N ASN A 534 -10.29 5.99 20.46
CA ASN A 534 -9.45 7.01 21.06
C ASN A 534 -8.00 6.77 20.65
N VAL A 535 -7.49 7.66 19.80
CA VAL A 535 -6.12 7.57 19.28
C VAL A 535 -5.16 8.22 20.27
N PRO A 536 -4.03 7.56 20.61
CA PRO A 536 -3.00 8.17 21.44
C PRO A 536 -2.53 9.52 20.87
N SER A 537 -2.13 10.45 21.75
CA SER A 537 -1.58 11.75 21.34
C SER A 537 -0.36 11.63 20.42
N ASN A 538 0.40 10.54 20.53
CA ASN A 538 1.38 10.10 19.56
C ASN A 538 0.90 8.78 18.94
N MET A 539 0.61 8.77 17.64
CA MET A 539 0.10 7.58 16.93
C MET A 539 1.03 6.37 17.08
N GLY A 540 2.34 6.56 17.14
CA GLY A 540 3.31 5.50 17.39
C GLY A 540 3.13 4.77 18.73
N ASP A 541 2.44 5.40 19.70
CA ASP A 541 2.13 4.76 20.96
C ASP A 541 1.04 3.67 20.83
N LEU A 542 0.36 3.53 19.68
CA LEU A 542 -0.46 2.36 19.36
C LEU A 542 0.35 1.05 19.48
N TYR A 543 1.64 1.07 19.13
CA TYR A 543 2.53 -0.08 19.28
C TYR A 543 2.89 -0.42 20.72
N ARG A 544 2.62 0.50 21.66
CA ARG A 544 2.88 0.32 23.09
C ARG A 544 1.68 -0.30 23.81
N LEU A 545 0.53 -0.39 23.14
CA LEU A 545 -0.65 -1.04 23.70
C LEU A 545 -0.38 -2.53 23.95
N PRO A 546 -0.78 -3.07 25.10
CA PRO A 546 -0.63 -4.49 25.40
C PRO A 546 -1.37 -5.36 24.39
N GLU A 547 -0.82 -6.53 24.09
CA GLU A 547 -1.44 -7.47 23.15
C GLU A 547 -2.91 -7.80 23.46
N PRO A 548 -3.34 -8.03 24.70
CA PRO A 548 -4.76 -8.25 25.00
C PRO A 548 -5.66 -7.06 24.61
N VAL A 549 -5.17 -5.83 24.76
CA VAL A 549 -5.90 -4.62 24.34
C VAL A 549 -6.02 -4.58 22.81
N LEU A 550 -4.93 -4.85 22.10
CA LEU A 550 -4.93 -4.92 20.63
C LEU A 550 -5.84 -6.04 20.11
N ASN A 551 -5.82 -7.19 20.75
CA ASN A 551 -6.69 -8.33 20.40
C ASN A 551 -8.17 -7.98 20.59
N THR A 552 -8.50 -7.28 21.67
CA THR A 552 -9.86 -6.81 21.92
C THR A 552 -10.29 -5.76 20.89
N LEU A 553 -9.43 -4.79 20.54
CA LEU A 553 -9.69 -3.84 19.45
C LEU A 553 -10.02 -4.57 18.15
N ARG A 554 -9.15 -5.49 17.72
CA ARG A 554 -9.37 -6.27 16.50
C ARG A 554 -10.68 -7.08 16.57
N GLY A 555 -10.99 -7.65 17.73
CA GLY A 555 -12.21 -8.42 17.95
C GLY A 555 -13.49 -7.62 17.68
N TYR A 556 -13.53 -6.35 18.07
CA TYR A 556 -14.66 -5.46 17.80
C TYR A 556 -14.63 -4.89 16.38
N LEU A 557 -13.51 -4.31 15.97
CA LEU A 557 -13.42 -3.60 14.70
C LEU A 557 -13.48 -4.54 13.49
N LEU A 558 -13.07 -5.80 13.64
CA LEU A 558 -13.09 -6.83 12.61
C LEU A 558 -14.19 -7.90 12.83
N ALA A 559 -15.20 -7.63 13.67
CA ALA A 559 -16.24 -8.61 13.96
C ALA A 559 -17.00 -9.10 12.71
N ARG A 560 -17.12 -8.27 11.68
CA ARG A 560 -17.74 -8.62 10.39
C ARG A 560 -16.73 -9.04 9.30
N PHE A 561 -15.46 -9.21 9.68
CA PHE A 561 -14.41 -9.53 8.72
C PHE A 561 -14.19 -11.06 8.63
N PRO A 562 -13.86 -11.62 7.45
CA PRO A 562 -13.75 -13.07 7.26
C PRO A 562 -12.58 -13.69 8.03
N VAL A 563 -11.57 -12.88 8.37
CA VAL A 563 -10.36 -13.32 9.08
C VAL A 563 -9.87 -12.21 10.01
N ARG A 564 -9.38 -12.59 11.19
CA ARG A 564 -8.70 -11.69 12.12
C ARG A 564 -7.59 -12.43 12.86
N ILE A 565 -6.71 -11.69 13.52
CA ILE A 565 -5.57 -12.24 14.23
C ILE A 565 -5.51 -11.75 15.69
N ASN A 566 -5.02 -12.61 16.57
CA ASN A 566 -4.51 -12.24 17.88
C ASN A 566 -2.99 -12.28 17.81
N ALA A 567 -2.36 -11.12 18.01
CA ALA A 567 -0.92 -10.92 17.85
C ALA A 567 -0.47 -9.64 18.58
N PRO A 568 0.81 -9.49 18.90
CA PRO A 568 1.37 -8.21 19.32
C PRO A 568 1.29 -7.16 18.20
N ALA A 569 1.70 -5.93 18.49
CA ALA A 569 1.95 -4.90 17.47
C ALA A 569 3.06 -5.35 16.50
N HIS A 570 3.15 -4.71 15.35
CA HIS A 570 4.05 -5.03 14.23
C HIS A 570 3.79 -6.40 13.59
N VAL A 571 2.54 -6.83 13.64
CA VAL A 571 2.04 -7.97 12.85
C VAL A 571 0.86 -7.49 12.03
N ALA A 572 1.00 -7.51 10.70
CA ALA A 572 -0.01 -7.09 9.75
C ALA A 572 -0.86 -8.26 9.25
N LEU A 573 -2.06 -7.94 8.80
CA LEU A 573 -2.98 -8.85 8.14
C LEU A 573 -3.40 -8.26 6.79
N PHE A 574 -3.18 -9.00 5.71
CA PHE A 574 -3.69 -8.67 4.38
C PHE A 574 -4.75 -9.69 4.00
N ALA A 575 -5.97 -9.26 3.75
CA ALA A 575 -7.09 -10.13 3.46
C ALA A 575 -7.58 -9.97 2.02
N TYR A 576 -8.12 -11.05 1.45
CA TYR A 576 -8.60 -11.09 0.06
C TYR A 576 -10.00 -11.70 -0.02
N ASN A 577 -10.75 -11.33 -1.04
CA ASN A 577 -12.18 -11.68 -1.19
C ASN A 577 -12.46 -13.14 -1.59
N ASN A 578 -11.43 -13.97 -1.74
CA ASN A 578 -11.55 -15.39 -2.13
C ASN A 578 -11.08 -16.34 -1.03
N ASN A 579 -11.27 -15.97 0.24
CA ASN A 579 -10.85 -16.75 1.41
C ASN A 579 -9.33 -17.00 1.47
N THR A 580 -8.54 -16.09 0.91
CA THR A 580 -7.09 -16.09 1.10
C THR A 580 -6.67 -14.90 1.95
N PHE A 581 -5.54 -15.03 2.64
CA PHE A 581 -4.98 -13.95 3.45
C PHE A 581 -3.48 -14.14 3.65
N ILE A 582 -2.80 -13.06 4.06
CA ILE A 582 -1.39 -13.08 4.45
C ILE A 582 -1.29 -12.55 5.87
N VAL A 583 -0.47 -13.18 6.69
CA VAL A 583 -0.02 -12.66 7.98
C VAL A 583 1.46 -12.38 7.86
N GLU A 584 1.87 -11.17 8.22
CA GLU A 584 3.25 -10.70 8.14
C GLU A 584 3.71 -10.15 9.48
N SER A 585 4.93 -10.50 9.85
CA SER A 585 5.61 -10.00 11.06
C SER A 585 6.76 -9.09 10.66
N TYR A 586 6.72 -7.85 11.14
CA TYR A 586 7.84 -6.90 11.08
C TYR A 586 8.69 -6.92 12.35
N LEU A 587 8.48 -7.93 13.19
CA LEU A 587 9.22 -8.08 14.44
C LEU A 587 10.59 -8.72 14.20
N PRO A 588 11.63 -8.32 14.98
CA PRO A 588 12.98 -8.88 14.90
C PRO A 588 13.11 -10.26 15.57
N ARG A 589 12.00 -10.85 16.00
CA ARG A 589 11.94 -12.12 16.71
C ARG A 589 10.81 -12.99 16.19
N PRO A 590 10.90 -14.31 16.35
CA PRO A 590 9.79 -15.19 16.02
C PRO A 590 8.54 -14.80 16.82
N VAL A 591 7.37 -14.94 16.20
CA VAL A 591 6.07 -14.68 16.83
C VAL A 591 5.09 -15.78 16.53
N THR A 592 4.26 -16.10 17.52
CA THR A 592 3.11 -16.99 17.36
C THR A 592 1.85 -16.15 17.27
N VAL A 593 1.09 -16.37 16.21
CA VAL A 593 -0.15 -15.64 15.90
C VAL A 593 -1.32 -16.63 15.96
N ARG A 594 -2.40 -16.26 16.61
CA ARG A 594 -3.65 -17.00 16.53
C ARG A 594 -4.54 -16.36 15.48
N VAL A 595 -4.93 -17.13 14.48
CA VAL A 595 -5.80 -16.72 13.38
C VAL A 595 -7.21 -17.23 13.65
N PHE A 596 -8.23 -16.39 13.47
CA PHE A 596 -9.64 -16.75 13.57
C PHE A 596 -10.31 -16.55 12.22
N VAL A 597 -11.06 -17.55 11.80
CA VAL A 597 -11.82 -17.52 10.54
C VAL A 597 -13.25 -18.01 10.78
N HIS A 598 -14.10 -17.98 9.78
CA HIS A 598 -15.48 -18.44 9.87
C HIS A 598 -15.59 -19.87 10.39
N HIS A 599 -16.70 -20.20 10.99
CA HIS A 599 -16.99 -21.54 11.50
C HIS A 599 -16.96 -22.60 10.40
N GLY A 600 -16.41 -23.77 10.71
CA GLY A 600 -16.37 -24.92 9.82
C GLY A 600 -15.15 -24.98 8.90
N ALA A 601 -14.22 -24.02 8.99
CA ALA A 601 -12.92 -24.14 8.30
C ALA A 601 -12.16 -25.37 8.85
N ARG A 602 -11.68 -26.22 7.93
CA ARG A 602 -11.04 -27.49 8.28
C ARG A 602 -9.52 -27.36 8.40
N GLU A 603 -8.92 -26.47 7.61
CA GLU A 603 -7.48 -26.25 7.57
C GLU A 603 -7.15 -24.87 7.01
N LEU A 604 -5.94 -24.38 7.28
CA LEU A 604 -5.28 -23.34 6.50
C LEU A 604 -4.21 -24.01 5.64
N LEU A 605 -4.30 -23.86 4.32
CA LEU A 605 -3.26 -24.29 3.41
C LEU A 605 -2.28 -23.14 3.17
N ASP A 606 -1.02 -23.30 3.55
CA ASP A 606 0.04 -22.37 3.17
C ASP A 606 0.26 -22.42 1.65
N LEU A 607 0.08 -21.29 0.98
CA LEU A 607 0.10 -21.21 -0.48
C LEU A 607 1.50 -21.35 -1.10
N ARG A 608 2.55 -21.19 -0.28
CA ARG A 608 3.94 -21.29 -0.69
C ARG A 608 4.53 -22.67 -0.37
N SER A 609 4.47 -23.09 0.91
CA SER A 609 5.05 -24.36 1.35
C SER A 609 4.13 -25.58 1.12
N LEU A 610 2.83 -25.33 0.88
CA LEU A 610 1.77 -26.34 0.81
C LEU A 610 1.54 -27.08 2.15
N GLU A 611 2.05 -26.56 3.23
CA GLU A 611 1.82 -27.05 4.59
C GLU A 611 0.36 -26.82 4.99
N GLN A 612 -0.24 -27.81 5.62
CA GLN A 612 -1.57 -27.75 6.21
C GLN A 612 -1.46 -27.39 7.69
N VAL A 613 -2.15 -26.33 8.12
CA VAL A 613 -2.29 -25.97 9.52
C VAL A 613 -3.68 -26.39 9.97
N LEU A 614 -3.73 -27.28 10.97
CA LEU A 614 -4.99 -27.79 11.50
C LEU A 614 -5.57 -26.85 12.58
N PRO A 615 -6.90 -26.90 12.82
CA PRO A 615 -7.54 -26.13 13.88
C PRO A 615 -6.91 -26.39 15.24
N ALA A 616 -6.76 -25.33 16.01
CA ALA A 616 -6.29 -25.40 17.39
C ALA A 616 -7.43 -25.00 18.34
N PRO A 617 -7.62 -25.73 19.47
CA PRO A 617 -8.68 -25.42 20.43
C PRO A 617 -8.49 -24.01 21.00
N ILE A 618 -9.59 -23.33 21.23
CA ILE A 618 -9.61 -22.05 21.96
C ILE A 618 -9.46 -22.44 23.44
N VAL A 619 -8.29 -22.23 24.03
CA VAL A 619 -7.89 -22.74 25.38
C VAL A 619 -8.61 -22.00 26.52
N THR A 620 -9.13 -20.81 26.25
CA THR A 620 -9.95 -20.03 27.21
C THR A 620 -11.25 -19.64 26.53
N PRO A 621 -12.39 -19.68 27.24
CA PRO A 621 -13.59 -19.08 26.68
C PRO A 621 -13.25 -17.65 26.32
N SER A 622 -13.32 -17.38 25.02
CA SER A 622 -12.98 -16.06 24.53
C SER A 622 -13.91 -15.03 25.17
N PRO A 623 -13.38 -13.94 25.72
CA PRO A 623 -14.20 -12.87 26.24
C PRO A 623 -14.99 -12.13 25.15
N LEU A 624 -14.70 -12.39 23.85
CA LEU A 624 -15.31 -11.68 22.74
C LEU A 624 -16.44 -12.50 22.10
N PRO A 625 -17.66 -11.95 21.98
CA PRO A 625 -18.76 -12.63 21.27
C PRO A 625 -18.41 -13.02 19.84
N SER A 626 -17.55 -12.24 19.20
CA SER A 626 -17.05 -12.52 17.85
C SER A 626 -16.17 -13.77 17.73
N GLU A 627 -15.70 -14.33 18.85
CA GLU A 627 -14.91 -15.58 18.86
C GLU A 627 -15.78 -16.83 19.02
N GLN A 628 -17.00 -16.64 19.50
CA GLN A 628 -17.94 -17.74 19.60
C GLN A 628 -18.35 -18.22 18.21
N GLY A 629 -18.16 -19.50 17.94
CA GLY A 629 -18.47 -20.09 16.65
C GLY A 629 -17.45 -19.86 15.54
N GLN A 630 -16.26 -19.31 15.84
CA GLN A 630 -15.15 -19.26 14.89
C GLN A 630 -14.22 -20.47 15.03
N THR A 631 -13.50 -20.78 13.95
CA THR A 631 -12.39 -21.74 13.96
C THR A 631 -11.09 -21.00 14.16
N SER A 632 -10.23 -21.45 15.06
CA SER A 632 -8.93 -20.85 15.32
C SER A 632 -7.77 -21.74 14.91
N PHE A 633 -6.68 -21.10 14.50
CA PHE A 633 -5.44 -21.73 14.07
C PHE A 633 -4.26 -21.03 14.72
N VAL A 634 -3.18 -21.80 14.96
CA VAL A 634 -1.92 -21.26 15.48
C VAL A 634 -0.87 -21.26 14.38
N VAL A 635 -0.37 -20.08 14.06
CA VAL A 635 0.63 -19.86 13.01
C VAL A 635 1.90 -19.30 13.64
N ARG A 636 3.05 -19.86 13.28
CA ARG A 636 4.36 -19.34 13.68
C ARG A 636 4.98 -18.59 12.51
N LEU A 637 5.51 -17.40 12.77
CA LEU A 637 6.24 -16.57 11.84
C LEU A 637 7.68 -16.42 12.33
N ALA A 638 8.62 -16.50 11.40
CA ALA A 638 10.01 -16.12 11.64
C ALA A 638 10.13 -14.59 11.75
N PRO A 639 11.25 -14.04 12.22
CA PRO A 639 11.49 -12.59 12.17
C PRO A 639 11.35 -12.06 10.75
N HIS A 640 10.77 -10.86 10.59
CA HIS A 640 10.63 -10.17 9.29
C HIS A 640 10.17 -11.12 8.18
N SER A 641 9.00 -11.73 8.36
CA SER A 641 8.52 -12.76 7.46
C SER A 641 7.00 -12.76 7.33
N TYR A 642 6.54 -13.37 6.27
CA TYR A 642 5.12 -13.58 6.01
C TYR A 642 4.79 -15.04 5.73
N ARG A 643 3.52 -15.38 5.91
CA ARG A 643 2.90 -16.61 5.42
C ARG A 643 1.58 -16.29 4.73
N ALA A 644 1.34 -16.93 3.59
CA ALA A 644 0.13 -16.74 2.79
C ALA A 644 -0.73 -17.99 2.84
N PHE A 645 -2.03 -17.83 3.11
CA PHE A 645 -2.94 -18.95 3.37
C PHE A 645 -4.20 -18.92 2.50
N ALA A 646 -4.71 -20.10 2.21
CA ALA A 646 -6.09 -20.31 1.78
C ALA A 646 -6.87 -21.01 2.92
N ILE A 647 -8.06 -20.53 3.24
CA ILE A 647 -9.00 -21.13 4.17
C ILE A 647 -9.75 -22.26 3.43
N ARG A 648 -9.75 -23.48 3.99
CA ARG A 648 -10.41 -24.67 3.43
C ARG A 648 -11.36 -25.35 4.40
#